data_85d2a8e27b44665d7e6ab026b7e88265
#
_entry.id   85d2a8e27b44665d7e6ab026b7e88265
#
_cell.length_a   1.000
_cell.length_b   1.000
_cell.length_c   1.000
_cell.angle_alpha   90.00
_cell.angle_beta   90.00
_cell.angle_gamma   90.00
#
_symmetry.space_group_name_H-M   'P 1'
#
loop_
_entity.id
_entity.type
_entity.pdbx_description
1 polymer ?
#
loop_
_entity_poly.entity_id
_entity_poly.type
_entity_poly.pdbx_seq_one_letter_code
_entity_poly.pdbx_strand_id
1 'polypeptide(L)'
;MKHLISGTPLVLALVGAIPAQAQAQSVSDSLKQATLQEVVVKGVRAQHDAPFAVANIGKKELNTFSKTGRELPFLFANTPGVLAWGENGLGTGTVYMRVRGAAGSRINVTLDGVALNSPEDQTVFWANMNSYGSLLGSAQIQRGIGTSTNGDGAFGGTISLATAAPSLKPTLELTGSYGTYNTYNTGLNFSTGLLFNHLIFDGAFHHTGTDGFVHGTDGNSGSFYGGLTWLGDNFQIRYKNIGNYEHTGQAWSGVTAGNDDASLMDQGIGTYKDMYEHGLGRFNSLYEGMVFDEDNWMFPQDEAGNFQTFRYKLADGSYWNKTTDNFTQDHNILSFTWQPSTHWIHNAALHYTYGYGYYKEFRYNNKFAKFGMYANDANGNFVERHDFIRRKGLTQHTYGVVYNVNYKDELWDIVGGVNLQQFRGNHFGYVDVVPTGVAIANIVKPYASNQYYDSDAHKFDYSAFVKATEHLTSWWDAFLDLQYRHVHYKTTGVNDKFYKNADGTYYNHALDIHEDYNFFNPKAGFVFHLGGHRAYISVAYAGREPERNNFTDNGSYPAPKTEHLTDTELGYEYNGGNWHAGVNLYYMDYKDQLVQTGQQSDIGENLTTNIDKSYRMGAEITADWSPLSWLTVAGNAAVSQNRIKDFTEYVDDWGAASHYRTIHYDKSTLAFSPSVILNGFANFHYRGFEAVWHTNFVSRQYLDNSENKQRSLPCFSQSDLNLSYTLPMKKVMKEVVFGLSMNNLFDRHYAASGWVYSAYQKATDKDDDPRYYQIGFVPMAGFTMMGNITLRF
;
A
#
# COMPACT_ATOMS: atom_id res chain seq x y z
N MET A 1 13.70 -25.33 -5.14
CA MET A 1 13.53 -24.72 -6.45
C MET A 1 13.55 -25.74 -7.63
N LYS A 2 13.21 -27.02 -7.44
CA LYS A 2 13.16 -28.04 -8.52
C LYS A 2 11.80 -28.79 -8.66
N HIS A 3 10.73 -28.34 -8.01
CA HIS A 3 9.45 -29.05 -8.03
C HIS A 3 8.22 -28.24 -8.53
N LEU A 4 8.43 -27.09 -9.16
CA LEU A 4 7.32 -26.22 -9.61
C LEU A 4 7.12 -26.12 -11.14
N ILE A 5 7.83 -26.92 -11.95
CA ILE A 5 7.77 -26.82 -13.44
C ILE A 5 7.19 -28.08 -14.10
N SER A 6 6.52 -28.97 -13.39
CA SER A 6 5.95 -30.17 -14.02
C SER A 6 4.44 -30.13 -14.30
N GLY A 7 3.76 -29.00 -14.10
CA GLY A 7 2.31 -28.86 -14.29
C GLY A 7 1.82 -28.25 -15.61
N THR A 8 2.71 -27.81 -16.48
CA THR A 8 2.35 -26.96 -17.62
C THR A 8 1.70 -27.62 -18.87
N PRO A 9 1.72 -28.95 -19.09
CA PRO A 9 1.04 -29.54 -20.26
C PRO A 9 -0.46 -29.80 -20.09
N LEU A 10 -1.01 -29.77 -18.85
CA LEU A 10 -2.41 -30.18 -18.64
C LEU A 10 -3.43 -29.06 -18.93
N VAL A 11 -3.05 -27.80 -18.89
CA VAL A 11 -3.97 -26.65 -19.07
C VAL A 11 -4.33 -26.46 -20.56
N LEU A 12 -3.38 -26.72 -21.48
CA LEU A 12 -3.66 -26.57 -22.91
C LEU A 12 -4.51 -27.71 -23.50
N ALA A 13 -4.53 -28.89 -22.88
CA ALA A 13 -5.35 -30.00 -23.34
C ALA A 13 -6.82 -29.87 -22.96
N LEU A 14 -7.17 -29.11 -21.92
CA LEU A 14 -8.56 -28.90 -21.48
C LEU A 14 -9.32 -27.90 -22.35
N VAL A 15 -8.64 -26.96 -23.01
CA VAL A 15 -9.27 -25.97 -23.88
C VAL A 15 -9.72 -26.54 -25.25
N GLY A 16 -9.13 -27.64 -25.67
CA GLY A 16 -9.45 -28.29 -26.97
C GLY A 16 -10.70 -29.18 -26.99
N ALA A 17 -11.35 -29.48 -25.86
CA ALA A 17 -12.40 -30.48 -25.74
C ALA A 17 -13.77 -29.94 -25.27
N ILE A 18 -14.01 -28.62 -25.28
CA ILE A 18 -15.32 -28.07 -24.90
C ILE A 18 -16.19 -27.99 -26.15
N PRO A 19 -17.22 -28.84 -26.28
CA PRO A 19 -18.20 -28.67 -27.37
C PRO A 19 -18.96 -27.37 -27.14
N ALA A 20 -18.96 -26.48 -28.12
CA ALA A 20 -19.74 -25.24 -28.13
C ALA A 20 -21.25 -25.56 -28.22
N GLN A 21 -21.85 -25.95 -27.11
CA GLN A 21 -23.31 -25.90 -26.98
C GLN A 21 -23.71 -24.50 -26.51
N ALA A 22 -23.95 -23.63 -27.48
CA ALA A 22 -24.59 -22.33 -27.22
C ALA A 22 -26.06 -22.58 -26.88
N GLN A 23 -26.37 -22.83 -25.60
CA GLN A 23 -27.75 -22.76 -25.11
C GLN A 23 -28.14 -21.30 -24.92
N ALA A 24 -29.30 -20.93 -25.42
CA ALA A 24 -29.89 -19.61 -25.20
C ALA A 24 -30.08 -19.37 -23.69
N GLN A 25 -29.42 -18.41 -23.16
CA GLN A 25 -29.49 -18.04 -21.75
C GLN A 25 -30.87 -17.46 -21.44
N SER A 26 -31.57 -17.99 -20.46
CA SER A 26 -32.85 -17.46 -20.00
C SER A 26 -32.64 -16.14 -19.20
N VAL A 27 -33.66 -15.26 -19.16
CA VAL A 27 -33.67 -14.07 -18.34
C VAL A 27 -33.41 -14.39 -16.85
N SER A 28 -33.79 -15.58 -16.41
CA SER A 28 -33.53 -16.14 -15.07
C SER A 28 -32.05 -16.25 -14.72
N ASP A 29 -31.16 -16.54 -15.69
CA ASP A 29 -29.74 -16.76 -15.44
C ASP A 29 -29.01 -15.42 -15.26
N SER A 30 -29.41 -14.38 -15.98
CA SER A 30 -28.86 -13.04 -15.80
C SER A 30 -29.28 -12.42 -14.46
N LEU A 31 -30.50 -12.69 -13.98
CA LEU A 31 -30.97 -12.30 -12.66
C LEU A 31 -30.21 -13.04 -11.55
N LYS A 32 -29.95 -14.34 -11.69
CA LYS A 32 -29.13 -15.12 -10.73
C LYS A 32 -27.70 -14.56 -10.64
N GLN A 33 -27.07 -14.24 -11.76
CA GLN A 33 -25.72 -13.67 -11.76
C GLN A 33 -25.66 -12.29 -11.10
N ALA A 34 -26.61 -11.41 -11.38
CA ALA A 34 -26.69 -10.08 -10.79
C ALA A 34 -26.92 -10.17 -9.27
N THR A 35 -27.83 -11.04 -8.84
CA THR A 35 -28.16 -11.22 -7.41
C THR A 35 -26.96 -11.75 -6.61
N LEU A 36 -26.25 -12.77 -7.12
CA LEU A 36 -25.12 -13.39 -6.42
C LEU A 36 -23.88 -12.48 -6.37
N GLN A 37 -23.66 -11.65 -7.39
CA GLN A 37 -22.57 -10.69 -7.40
C GLN A 37 -22.79 -9.56 -6.38
N GLU A 38 -24.02 -9.15 -6.20
CA GLU A 38 -24.39 -8.03 -5.32
C GLU A 38 -24.29 -8.38 -3.82
N VAL A 39 -24.51 -9.64 -3.47
CA VAL A 39 -24.70 -10.10 -2.10
C VAL A 39 -23.41 -10.11 -1.27
N VAL A 40 -22.28 -10.58 -1.82
CA VAL A 40 -21.00 -10.67 -1.09
C VAL A 40 -20.45 -9.28 -0.77
N VAL A 41 -20.77 -8.29 -1.60
CA VAL A 41 -20.25 -6.92 -1.51
C VAL A 41 -21.04 -6.07 -0.52
N LYS A 42 -22.35 -6.32 -0.35
CA LYS A 42 -23.25 -5.46 0.48
C LYS A 42 -22.89 -5.44 1.96
N GLY A 43 -22.39 -6.54 2.53
CA GLY A 43 -22.11 -6.65 3.96
C GLY A 43 -21.04 -5.69 4.49
N VAL A 44 -20.04 -5.36 3.68
CA VAL A 44 -18.86 -4.61 4.11
C VAL A 44 -18.71 -3.23 3.46
N ARG A 45 -19.52 -2.89 2.47
CA ARG A 45 -19.47 -1.61 1.77
C ARG A 45 -20.49 -0.61 2.29
N ALA A 46 -20.16 0.67 2.15
CA ALA A 46 -21.13 1.72 2.28
C ALA A 46 -22.14 1.64 1.12
N GLN A 47 -23.42 1.63 1.45
CA GLN A 47 -24.50 1.72 0.47
C GLN A 47 -24.71 3.20 0.09
N HIS A 48 -25.55 3.45 -0.92
CA HIS A 48 -25.84 4.83 -1.37
C HIS A 48 -26.56 5.68 -0.29
N ASP A 49 -27.25 5.04 0.61
CA ASP A 49 -27.95 5.61 1.76
C ASP A 49 -27.07 5.79 3.01
N ALA A 50 -25.79 5.39 2.95
CA ALA A 50 -24.85 5.57 4.05
C ALA A 50 -24.20 6.98 4.01
N PRO A 51 -24.05 7.66 5.18
CA PRO A 51 -23.59 9.05 5.27
C PRO A 51 -22.07 9.19 5.21
N PHE A 52 -21.42 8.67 4.17
CA PHE A 52 -19.97 8.66 4.03
C PHE A 52 -19.51 9.14 2.65
N ALA A 53 -18.26 9.66 2.61
CA ALA A 53 -17.56 10.02 1.37
C ALA A 53 -17.00 8.78 0.69
N VAL A 54 -17.60 8.36 -0.42
CA VAL A 54 -17.33 7.10 -1.11
C VAL A 54 -16.90 7.33 -2.55
N ALA A 55 -15.93 6.56 -3.04
CA ALA A 55 -15.62 6.42 -4.46
C ALA A 55 -15.73 4.94 -4.87
N ASN A 56 -16.44 4.68 -5.96
CA ASN A 56 -16.61 3.34 -6.51
C ASN A 56 -15.85 3.23 -7.83
N ILE A 57 -15.06 2.16 -8.00
CA ILE A 57 -14.27 1.86 -9.17
C ILE A 57 -14.81 0.57 -9.79
N GLY A 58 -15.19 0.65 -11.07
CA GLY A 58 -15.82 -0.46 -11.76
C GLY A 58 -14.84 -1.39 -12.45
N LYS A 59 -15.36 -2.56 -12.89
CA LYS A 59 -14.57 -3.61 -13.56
C LYS A 59 -13.83 -3.11 -14.82
N LYS A 60 -14.45 -2.23 -15.61
CA LYS A 60 -13.83 -1.70 -16.85
C LYS A 60 -12.57 -0.91 -16.51
N GLU A 61 -12.64 -0.04 -15.52
CA GLU A 61 -11.53 0.82 -15.06
C GLU A 61 -10.39 -0.02 -14.47
N LEU A 62 -10.71 -0.93 -13.54
CA LEU A 62 -9.76 -1.89 -12.95
C LEU A 62 -9.04 -2.72 -14.02
N ASN A 63 -9.78 -3.29 -14.97
CA ASN A 63 -9.22 -4.12 -16.03
C ASN A 63 -8.38 -3.31 -17.03
N THR A 64 -8.73 -2.07 -17.31
CA THR A 64 -7.90 -1.19 -18.15
C THR A 64 -6.60 -0.82 -17.43
N PHE A 65 -6.71 -0.47 -16.15
CA PHE A 65 -5.56 -0.10 -15.33
C PHE A 65 -4.57 -1.26 -15.12
N SER A 66 -5.04 -2.50 -14.91
CA SER A 66 -4.17 -3.68 -14.70
C SER A 66 -3.17 -3.94 -15.85
N LYS A 67 -3.39 -3.36 -17.02
CA LYS A 67 -2.54 -3.50 -18.21
C LYS A 67 -1.41 -2.48 -18.27
N THR A 68 -1.39 -1.53 -17.34
CA THR A 68 -0.35 -0.49 -17.27
C THR A 68 0.92 -0.95 -16.54
N GLY A 69 0.89 -2.13 -15.89
CA GLY A 69 1.97 -2.64 -15.05
C GLY A 69 2.12 -1.94 -13.70
N ARG A 70 1.26 -0.96 -13.40
CA ARG A 70 1.25 -0.24 -12.11
C ARG A 70 0.36 -0.95 -11.08
N GLU A 71 0.71 -0.80 -9.80
CA GLU A 71 -0.08 -1.34 -8.69
C GLU A 71 -1.29 -0.47 -8.35
N LEU A 72 -2.33 -1.08 -7.75
CA LEU A 72 -3.64 -0.46 -7.47
C LEU A 72 -3.60 0.91 -6.77
N PRO A 73 -2.66 1.24 -5.86
CA PRO A 73 -2.56 2.57 -5.27
C PRO A 73 -2.54 3.73 -6.28
N PHE A 74 -1.94 3.53 -7.45
CA PHE A 74 -1.91 4.54 -8.50
C PHE A 74 -3.27 4.77 -9.17
N LEU A 75 -4.13 3.75 -9.20
CA LEU A 75 -5.53 3.93 -9.61
C LEU A 75 -6.33 4.67 -8.53
N PHE A 76 -6.10 4.30 -7.27
CA PHE A 76 -6.78 4.93 -6.13
C PHE A 76 -6.40 6.40 -5.96
N ALA A 77 -5.21 6.82 -6.39
CA ALA A 77 -4.76 8.21 -6.40
C ALA A 77 -5.60 9.14 -7.30
N ASN A 78 -6.44 8.59 -8.17
CA ASN A 78 -7.46 9.35 -8.91
C ASN A 78 -8.62 9.83 -8.02
N THR A 79 -8.69 9.36 -6.77
CA THR A 79 -9.71 9.73 -5.77
C THR A 79 -9.26 10.97 -4.98
N PRO A 80 -10.17 11.88 -4.56
CA PRO A 80 -9.81 13.06 -3.78
C PRO A 80 -8.99 12.72 -2.53
N GLY A 81 -7.92 13.48 -2.29
CA GLY A 81 -7.10 13.35 -1.09
C GLY A 81 -6.23 12.09 -1.01
N VAL A 82 -6.10 11.33 -2.10
CA VAL A 82 -5.25 10.14 -2.18
C VAL A 82 -3.95 10.48 -2.92
N LEU A 83 -2.83 10.03 -2.36
CA LEU A 83 -1.48 10.14 -2.92
C LEU A 83 -0.86 8.74 -2.98
N ALA A 84 -0.17 8.41 -4.09
CA ALA A 84 0.56 7.16 -4.26
C ALA A 84 1.97 7.41 -4.82
N TRP A 85 2.91 6.54 -4.46
CA TRP A 85 4.28 6.52 -4.99
C TRP A 85 4.88 5.12 -4.91
N GLY A 86 5.99 4.89 -5.64
CA GLY A 86 6.69 3.60 -5.65
C GLY A 86 8.20 3.79 -5.60
N GLU A 87 8.92 2.87 -4.94
CA GLU A 87 10.36 2.94 -4.74
C GLU A 87 11.15 2.82 -6.05
N ASN A 88 10.68 2.00 -6.98
CA ASN A 88 11.35 1.82 -8.25
C ASN A 88 11.12 2.96 -9.27
N GLY A 89 10.32 3.96 -8.90
CA GLY A 89 9.96 5.11 -9.74
C GLY A 89 8.92 4.86 -10.82
N LEU A 90 8.51 3.61 -11.08
CA LEU A 90 7.54 3.25 -12.12
C LEU A 90 6.14 2.95 -11.56
N GLY A 91 6.04 2.65 -10.26
CA GLY A 91 4.80 2.26 -9.62
C GLY A 91 4.47 0.77 -9.74
N THR A 92 5.49 -0.06 -9.99
CA THR A 92 5.46 -1.52 -9.89
C THR A 92 6.21 -1.97 -8.64
N GLY A 93 5.91 -3.14 -8.08
CA GLY A 93 6.58 -3.67 -6.90
C GLY A 93 6.22 -2.91 -5.63
N THR A 94 7.22 -2.48 -4.85
CA THR A 94 6.99 -1.80 -3.57
C THR A 94 6.41 -0.40 -3.79
N VAL A 95 5.12 -0.26 -3.47
CA VAL A 95 4.36 0.99 -3.61
C VAL A 95 3.61 1.32 -2.32
N TYR A 96 3.34 2.58 -2.14
CA TYR A 96 2.69 3.14 -0.96
C TYR A 96 1.56 4.07 -1.33
N MET A 97 0.66 4.30 -0.37
CA MET A 97 -0.40 5.29 -0.52
C MET A 97 -0.73 5.98 0.80
N ARG A 98 -1.35 7.15 0.69
CA ARG A 98 -1.94 7.92 1.78
C ARG A 98 -3.34 8.38 1.40
N VAL A 99 -4.23 8.40 2.38
CA VAL A 99 -5.58 8.96 2.25
C VAL A 99 -5.72 10.09 3.25
N ARG A 100 -6.04 11.31 2.80
CA ARG A 100 -6.11 12.53 3.64
C ARG A 100 -4.82 12.73 4.48
N GLY A 101 -3.65 12.29 3.98
CA GLY A 101 -2.37 12.30 4.67
C GLY A 101 -2.17 11.16 5.69
N ALA A 102 -3.17 10.32 5.95
CA ALA A 102 -3.01 9.11 6.78
C ALA A 102 -2.22 8.03 6.04
N ALA A 103 -1.26 7.40 6.73
CA ALA A 103 -0.40 6.36 6.17
C ALA A 103 -1.16 5.05 5.88
N GLY A 104 -0.55 4.17 5.09
CA GLY A 104 -1.14 2.89 4.68
C GLY A 104 -1.59 1.99 5.84
N SER A 105 -0.88 2.02 6.96
CA SER A 105 -1.24 1.28 8.18
C SER A 105 -2.53 1.76 8.85
N ARG A 106 -3.07 2.91 8.45
CA ARG A 106 -4.34 3.46 8.91
C ARG A 106 -5.48 3.29 7.90
N ILE A 107 -5.22 2.50 6.86
CA ILE A 107 -6.19 2.21 5.80
C ILE A 107 -6.54 0.72 5.89
N ASN A 108 -7.78 0.42 6.22
CA ASN A 108 -8.26 -0.96 6.22
C ASN A 108 -8.55 -1.42 4.80
N VAL A 109 -7.98 -2.55 4.39
CA VAL A 109 -8.18 -3.14 3.06
C VAL A 109 -8.76 -4.54 3.20
N THR A 110 -9.86 -4.80 2.52
CA THR A 110 -10.50 -6.12 2.51
C THR A 110 -10.67 -6.67 1.10
N LEU A 111 -10.57 -7.97 0.95
CA LEU A 111 -10.92 -8.71 -0.27
C LEU A 111 -12.09 -9.63 0.03
N ASP A 112 -13.24 -9.38 -0.60
CA ASP A 112 -14.49 -10.10 -0.34
C ASP A 112 -14.86 -10.18 1.16
N GLY A 113 -14.55 -9.11 1.91
CA GLY A 113 -14.80 -9.00 3.33
C GLY A 113 -13.73 -9.61 4.26
N VAL A 114 -12.71 -10.27 3.72
CA VAL A 114 -11.54 -10.77 4.48
C VAL A 114 -10.47 -9.69 4.53
N ALA A 115 -9.93 -9.38 5.72
CA ALA A 115 -8.86 -8.40 5.89
C ALA A 115 -7.57 -8.85 5.20
N LEU A 116 -6.93 -7.94 4.46
CA LEU A 116 -5.66 -8.15 3.78
C LEU A 116 -4.47 -7.49 4.47
N ASN A 117 -4.72 -6.56 5.39
CA ASN A 117 -3.65 -5.91 6.15
C ASN A 117 -2.84 -6.96 6.93
N SER A 118 -1.50 -6.83 6.89
CA SER A 118 -0.64 -7.60 7.80
C SER A 118 -1.06 -7.34 9.25
N PRO A 119 -1.31 -8.36 10.06
CA PRO A 119 -1.83 -8.15 11.41
C PRO A 119 -0.88 -7.37 12.34
N GLU A 120 0.43 -7.40 12.11
CA GLU A 120 1.43 -6.71 12.94
C GLU A 120 1.75 -5.31 12.41
N ASP A 121 1.95 -5.17 11.08
CA ASP A 121 2.29 -3.90 10.45
C ASP A 121 1.05 -3.07 10.09
N GLN A 122 -0.13 -3.69 10.15
CA GLN A 122 -1.44 -3.09 9.85
C GLN A 122 -1.51 -2.42 8.47
N THR A 123 -0.61 -2.77 7.56
CA THR A 123 -0.54 -2.26 6.19
C THR A 123 -0.73 -3.38 5.17
N VAL A 124 -1.03 -3.02 3.95
CA VAL A 124 -1.01 -3.94 2.80
C VAL A 124 0.27 -3.72 2.02
N PHE A 125 1.00 -4.79 1.78
CA PHE A 125 2.13 -4.82 0.86
C PHE A 125 1.61 -5.05 -0.56
N TRP A 126 1.46 -3.96 -1.33
CA TRP A 126 0.81 -3.98 -2.65
C TRP A 126 1.60 -4.79 -3.67
N ALA A 127 2.92 -4.94 -3.49
CA ALA A 127 3.74 -5.82 -4.31
C ALA A 127 3.25 -7.29 -4.30
N ASN A 128 2.66 -7.72 -3.17
CA ASN A 128 2.03 -9.04 -3.02
C ASN A 128 0.65 -9.13 -3.69
N MET A 129 0.20 -8.09 -4.39
CA MET A 129 -1.11 -8.01 -5.03
C MET A 129 -0.99 -7.69 -6.52
N ASN A 130 0.10 -8.13 -7.14
CA ASN A 130 0.38 -7.85 -8.54
C ASN A 130 -0.79 -8.23 -9.46
N SER A 131 -1.15 -7.29 -10.32
CA SER A 131 -2.22 -7.44 -11.31
C SER A 131 -3.63 -7.78 -10.74
N TYR A 132 -3.88 -7.57 -9.45
CA TYR A 132 -5.20 -7.81 -8.84
C TYR A 132 -6.33 -7.05 -9.55
N GLY A 133 -6.05 -5.90 -10.17
CA GLY A 133 -7.03 -5.18 -10.99
C GLY A 133 -7.75 -6.03 -12.03
N SER A 134 -7.10 -7.08 -12.55
CA SER A 134 -7.69 -8.01 -13.51
C SER A 134 -8.62 -9.05 -12.86
N LEU A 135 -8.39 -9.36 -11.56
CA LEU A 135 -9.18 -10.33 -10.79
C LEU A 135 -10.40 -9.68 -10.15
N LEU A 136 -10.39 -8.36 -10.00
CA LEU A 136 -11.45 -7.63 -9.32
C LEU A 136 -12.62 -7.31 -10.25
N GLY A 137 -13.82 -7.38 -9.68
CA GLY A 137 -15.05 -6.89 -10.29
C GLY A 137 -15.34 -5.44 -9.95
N SER A 138 -14.92 -5.01 -8.76
CA SER A 138 -15.07 -3.62 -8.29
C SER A 138 -14.19 -3.34 -7.08
N ALA A 139 -13.93 -2.05 -6.83
CA ALA A 139 -13.33 -1.55 -5.61
C ALA A 139 -14.16 -0.39 -5.08
N GLN A 140 -14.19 -0.22 -3.76
CA GLN A 140 -14.80 0.94 -3.11
C GLN A 140 -13.81 1.53 -2.12
N ILE A 141 -13.63 2.85 -2.18
CA ILE A 141 -12.79 3.61 -1.26
C ILE A 141 -13.70 4.50 -0.43
N GLN A 142 -13.69 4.29 0.89
CA GLN A 142 -14.33 5.16 1.86
C GLN A 142 -13.23 5.99 2.53
N ARG A 143 -13.37 7.30 2.54
CA ARG A 143 -12.39 8.22 3.16
C ARG A 143 -12.88 8.56 4.57
N GLY A 144 -11.93 8.74 5.52
CA GLY A 144 -12.25 8.86 6.95
C GLY A 144 -12.57 7.52 7.61
N ILE A 145 -13.31 7.54 8.73
CA ILE A 145 -13.60 6.33 9.51
C ILE A 145 -14.52 5.35 8.75
N GLY A 146 -15.36 5.75 7.85
CA GLY A 146 -16.22 4.86 7.07
C GLY A 146 -17.13 3.91 7.90
N THR A 147 -17.80 2.97 7.25
CA THR A 147 -18.64 1.93 7.91
C THR A 147 -17.79 0.86 8.59
N SER A 148 -18.35 0.23 9.63
CA SER A 148 -17.73 -0.95 10.23
C SER A 148 -17.60 -2.08 9.23
N THR A 149 -16.41 -2.69 9.21
CA THR A 149 -16.06 -3.82 8.36
C THR A 149 -15.39 -4.89 9.22
N ASN A 150 -15.06 -6.01 8.62
CA ASN A 150 -14.23 -7.03 9.25
C ASN A 150 -12.76 -6.61 9.16
N GLY A 151 -12.05 -6.67 10.28
CA GLY A 151 -10.62 -6.31 10.34
C GLY A 151 -10.34 -5.07 11.17
N ASP A 152 -9.17 -4.49 10.92
CA ASP A 152 -8.62 -3.39 11.71
C ASP A 152 -9.50 -2.14 11.69
N GLY A 153 -9.40 -1.34 12.73
CA GLY A 153 -10.11 -0.07 12.79
C GLY A 153 -9.66 0.87 11.69
N ALA A 154 -10.56 1.25 10.80
CA ALA A 154 -10.28 2.24 9.76
C ALA A 154 -10.13 3.63 10.40
N PHE A 155 -8.99 4.26 10.19
CA PHE A 155 -8.67 5.58 10.71
C PHE A 155 -8.52 6.63 9.61
N GLY A 156 -7.88 6.27 8.51
CA GLY A 156 -7.66 7.14 7.35
C GLY A 156 -8.60 6.82 6.20
N GLY A 157 -9.06 5.59 6.11
CA GLY A 157 -9.93 5.12 5.06
C GLY A 157 -10.15 3.61 5.08
N THR A 158 -11.09 3.16 4.26
CA THR A 158 -11.34 1.74 4.00
C THR A 158 -11.35 1.51 2.50
N ILE A 159 -10.65 0.47 2.06
CA ILE A 159 -10.66 -0.02 0.67
C ILE A 159 -11.30 -1.41 0.68
N SER A 160 -12.44 -1.54 0.04
CA SER A 160 -13.13 -2.82 -0.12
C SER A 160 -12.99 -3.31 -1.55
N LEU A 161 -12.21 -4.37 -1.74
CA LEU A 161 -12.01 -5.06 -3.02
C LEU A 161 -13.00 -6.21 -3.13
N ALA A 162 -13.61 -6.38 -4.30
CA ALA A 162 -14.45 -7.54 -4.59
C ALA A 162 -13.91 -8.26 -5.82
N THR A 163 -13.71 -9.58 -5.71
CA THR A 163 -13.35 -10.41 -6.87
C THR A 163 -14.47 -10.39 -7.90
N ALA A 164 -14.11 -10.52 -9.16
CA ALA A 164 -15.10 -10.61 -10.23
C ALA A 164 -16.02 -11.84 -10.02
N ALA A 165 -17.31 -11.68 -10.29
CA ALA A 165 -18.20 -12.82 -10.34
C ALA A 165 -17.77 -13.78 -11.45
N PRO A 166 -17.86 -15.10 -11.24
CA PRO A 166 -17.56 -16.07 -12.27
C PRO A 166 -18.51 -15.90 -13.47
N SER A 167 -17.97 -16.06 -14.68
CA SER A 167 -18.80 -15.96 -15.89
C SER A 167 -19.68 -17.19 -16.06
N LEU A 168 -20.98 -17.00 -16.37
CA LEU A 168 -21.88 -18.10 -16.72
C LEU A 168 -21.61 -18.66 -18.13
N LYS A 169 -20.84 -17.92 -18.95
CA LYS A 169 -20.44 -18.36 -20.30
C LYS A 169 -18.94 -18.66 -20.31
N PRO A 170 -18.48 -19.60 -21.13
CA PRO A 170 -17.05 -19.78 -21.35
C PRO A 170 -16.39 -18.48 -21.82
N THR A 171 -15.27 -18.15 -21.22
CA THR A 171 -14.48 -16.97 -21.55
C THR A 171 -12.99 -17.28 -21.48
N LEU A 172 -12.22 -16.65 -22.35
CA LEU A 172 -10.77 -16.62 -22.31
C LEU A 172 -10.29 -15.21 -22.67
N GLU A 173 -9.44 -14.65 -21.83
CA GLU A 173 -8.76 -13.38 -22.11
C GLU A 173 -7.25 -13.59 -22.02
N LEU A 174 -6.51 -13.18 -23.04
CA LEU A 174 -5.06 -13.17 -23.08
C LEU A 174 -4.59 -11.73 -23.18
N THR A 175 -3.64 -11.31 -22.35
CA THR A 175 -3.07 -9.96 -22.35
C THR A 175 -1.56 -10.02 -22.42
N GLY A 176 -0.97 -9.16 -23.24
CA GLY A 176 0.46 -8.89 -23.29
C GLY A 176 0.72 -7.39 -23.35
N SER A 177 1.65 -6.92 -22.54
CA SER A 177 2.09 -5.51 -22.52
C SER A 177 3.60 -5.43 -22.51
N TYR A 178 4.16 -4.37 -23.11
CA TYR A 178 5.59 -4.09 -23.10
C TYR A 178 5.84 -2.58 -23.18
N GLY A 179 6.84 -2.09 -22.45
CA GLY A 179 7.14 -0.66 -22.41
C GLY A 179 8.54 -0.29 -21.92
N THR A 180 8.66 0.96 -21.53
CA THR A 180 9.91 1.59 -21.06
C THR A 180 10.49 0.82 -19.88
N TYR A 181 11.83 0.81 -19.75
CA TYR A 181 12.59 0.04 -18.74
C TYR A 181 12.29 -1.46 -18.80
N ASN A 182 12.13 -2.00 -20.03
CA ASN A 182 11.79 -3.40 -20.25
C ASN A 182 10.60 -3.89 -19.41
N THR A 183 9.71 -2.96 -19.00
CA THR A 183 8.52 -3.33 -18.23
C THR A 183 7.57 -4.13 -19.10
N TYR A 184 7.19 -5.31 -18.63
CA TYR A 184 6.23 -6.16 -19.33
C TYR A 184 5.20 -6.71 -18.36
N ASN A 185 4.00 -6.99 -18.88
CA ASN A 185 2.95 -7.69 -18.17
C ASN A 185 2.33 -8.74 -19.11
N THR A 186 2.13 -9.94 -18.61
CA THR A 186 1.43 -11.02 -19.33
C THR A 186 0.31 -11.53 -18.46
N GLY A 187 -0.84 -11.81 -19.07
CA GLY A 187 -2.02 -12.25 -18.34
C GLY A 187 -2.85 -13.27 -19.11
N LEU A 188 -3.40 -14.20 -18.36
CA LEU A 188 -4.40 -15.17 -18.78
C LEU A 188 -5.56 -15.13 -17.77
N ASN A 189 -6.79 -14.96 -18.24
CA ASN A 189 -8.01 -15.15 -17.45
C ASN A 189 -8.96 -16.08 -18.21
N PHE A 190 -9.58 -17.02 -17.51
CA PHE A 190 -10.54 -17.92 -18.14
C PHE A 190 -11.68 -18.29 -17.19
N SER A 191 -12.81 -18.70 -17.76
CA SER A 191 -13.92 -19.34 -17.07
C SER A 191 -14.49 -20.45 -17.96
N THR A 192 -14.85 -21.57 -17.35
CA THR A 192 -15.53 -22.65 -18.05
C THR A 192 -16.96 -22.31 -18.44
N GLY A 193 -17.53 -21.23 -17.84
CA GLY A 193 -18.97 -21.05 -17.84
C GLY A 193 -19.66 -22.07 -16.93
N LEU A 194 -20.97 -22.06 -16.95
CA LEU A 194 -21.82 -22.94 -16.13
C LEU A 194 -21.79 -24.38 -16.67
N LEU A 195 -21.22 -25.30 -15.88
CA LEU A 195 -21.19 -26.72 -16.13
C LEU A 195 -22.27 -27.40 -15.30
N PHE A 196 -22.98 -28.35 -15.90
CA PHE A 196 -24.02 -29.16 -15.22
C PHE A 196 -25.07 -28.31 -14.48
N ASN A 197 -25.33 -27.08 -14.93
CA ASN A 197 -26.23 -26.08 -14.33
C ASN A 197 -25.84 -25.57 -12.94
N HIS A 198 -24.71 -25.98 -12.38
CA HIS A 198 -24.34 -25.64 -10.99
C HIS A 198 -22.88 -25.22 -10.83
N LEU A 199 -21.96 -25.77 -11.61
CA LEU A 199 -20.54 -25.69 -11.35
C LEU A 199 -19.85 -24.72 -12.31
N ILE A 200 -18.99 -23.84 -11.76
CA ILE A 200 -18.10 -22.99 -12.56
C ILE A 200 -16.68 -23.14 -12.02
N PHE A 201 -15.74 -23.32 -12.95
CA PHE A 201 -14.33 -23.22 -12.67
C PHE A 201 -13.77 -21.99 -13.39
N ASP A 202 -13.10 -21.12 -12.66
CA ASP A 202 -12.45 -19.90 -13.18
C ASP A 202 -11.01 -19.81 -12.69
N GLY A 203 -10.15 -19.21 -13.49
CA GLY A 203 -8.74 -19.09 -13.15
C GLY A 203 -8.06 -17.92 -13.85
N ALA A 204 -6.94 -17.51 -13.27
CA ALA A 204 -6.09 -16.48 -13.84
C ALA A 204 -4.63 -16.72 -13.51
N PHE A 205 -3.77 -16.22 -14.39
CA PHE A 205 -2.33 -16.12 -14.16
C PHE A 205 -1.83 -14.79 -14.71
N HIS A 206 -1.05 -14.09 -13.91
CA HIS A 206 -0.42 -12.83 -14.30
C HIS A 206 1.04 -12.81 -13.88
N HIS A 207 1.87 -12.19 -14.70
CA HIS A 207 3.28 -12.01 -14.42
C HIS A 207 3.75 -10.65 -14.95
N THR A 208 4.44 -9.89 -14.11
CA THR A 208 5.00 -8.58 -14.42
C THR A 208 6.49 -8.59 -14.12
N GLY A 209 7.30 -8.01 -14.99
CA GLY A 209 8.71 -7.77 -14.77
C GLY A 209 9.12 -6.38 -15.27
N THR A 210 10.21 -5.86 -14.72
CA THR A 210 10.74 -4.53 -15.05
C THR A 210 12.20 -4.41 -14.68
N ASP A 211 12.95 -3.54 -15.39
CA ASP A 211 14.30 -3.14 -14.97
C ASP A 211 14.28 -2.07 -13.88
N GLY A 212 13.12 -1.41 -13.66
CA GLY A 212 12.98 -0.27 -12.75
C GLY A 212 13.61 1.02 -13.29
N PHE A 213 13.13 2.16 -12.81
CA PHE A 213 13.77 3.45 -13.10
C PHE A 213 14.99 3.67 -12.20
N VAL A 214 14.87 3.44 -10.89
CA VAL A 214 15.96 3.56 -9.93
C VAL A 214 16.93 2.39 -10.10
N HIS A 215 18.24 2.61 -10.00
CA HIS A 215 19.24 1.56 -10.19
C HIS A 215 19.09 0.41 -9.18
N GLY A 216 19.21 -0.84 -9.63
CA GLY A 216 19.10 -2.04 -8.80
C GLY A 216 17.67 -2.32 -8.31
N THR A 217 16.64 -1.75 -8.95
CA THR A 217 15.23 -2.03 -8.64
C THR A 217 14.54 -2.90 -9.70
N ASP A 218 15.32 -3.57 -10.54
CA ASP A 218 14.79 -4.59 -11.43
C ASP A 218 14.14 -5.71 -10.61
N GLY A 219 13.07 -6.27 -11.14
CA GLY A 219 12.34 -7.31 -10.42
C GLY A 219 11.18 -7.88 -11.20
N ASN A 220 10.56 -8.86 -10.59
CA ASN A 220 9.36 -9.49 -11.13
C ASN A 220 8.42 -9.91 -10.00
N SER A 221 7.14 -9.96 -10.32
CA SER A 221 6.10 -10.45 -9.45
C SER A 221 5.00 -11.13 -10.25
N GLY A 222 4.22 -11.95 -9.62
CA GLY A 222 3.13 -12.64 -10.28
C GLY A 222 2.04 -13.08 -9.34
N SER A 223 0.87 -13.33 -9.91
CA SER A 223 -0.27 -13.88 -9.21
C SER A 223 -0.89 -15.02 -9.98
N PHE A 224 -1.42 -15.99 -9.27
CA PHE A 224 -2.31 -17.00 -9.82
C PHE A 224 -3.61 -17.04 -9.01
N TYR A 225 -4.70 -17.32 -9.67
CA TYR A 225 -6.01 -17.43 -9.08
C TYR A 225 -6.69 -18.69 -9.58
N GLY A 226 -7.30 -19.44 -8.66
CA GLY A 226 -8.18 -20.57 -8.97
C GLY A 226 -9.47 -20.44 -8.18
N GLY A 227 -10.59 -20.46 -8.88
CA GLY A 227 -11.93 -20.35 -8.31
C GLY A 227 -12.79 -21.58 -8.64
N LEU A 228 -13.50 -22.10 -7.66
CA LEU A 228 -14.50 -23.13 -7.82
C LEU A 228 -15.80 -22.65 -7.19
N THR A 229 -16.84 -22.51 -8.01
CA THR A 229 -18.14 -22.00 -7.58
C THR A 229 -19.23 -23.03 -7.82
N TRP A 230 -19.99 -23.32 -6.78
CA TRP A 230 -21.24 -24.10 -6.86
C TRP A 230 -22.43 -23.16 -6.69
N LEU A 231 -23.34 -23.16 -7.66
CA LEU A 231 -24.56 -22.37 -7.64
C LEU A 231 -25.76 -23.29 -7.33
N GLY A 232 -26.41 -23.05 -6.18
CA GLY A 232 -27.73 -23.59 -5.88
C GLY A 232 -28.84 -22.59 -6.23
N ASP A 233 -30.09 -22.91 -5.89
CA ASP A 233 -31.21 -22.01 -6.18
C ASP A 233 -31.23 -20.77 -5.30
N ASN A 234 -30.86 -20.90 -4.04
CA ASN A 234 -30.83 -19.82 -3.05
C ASN A 234 -29.52 -19.75 -2.25
N PHE A 235 -28.49 -20.47 -2.68
CA PHE A 235 -27.18 -20.46 -2.06
C PHE A 235 -26.04 -20.54 -3.07
N GLN A 236 -24.87 -20.07 -2.66
CA GLN A 236 -23.61 -20.20 -3.39
C GLN A 236 -22.52 -20.66 -2.44
N ILE A 237 -21.69 -21.58 -2.90
CA ILE A 237 -20.42 -21.93 -2.25
C ILE A 237 -19.31 -21.57 -3.22
N ARG A 238 -18.31 -20.81 -2.76
CA ARG A 238 -17.18 -20.45 -3.61
C ARG A 238 -15.87 -20.65 -2.84
N TYR A 239 -15.02 -21.51 -3.36
CA TYR A 239 -13.64 -21.61 -2.94
C TYR A 239 -12.76 -20.79 -3.86
N LYS A 240 -11.82 -20.03 -3.30
CA LYS A 240 -10.82 -19.23 -4.01
C LYS A 240 -9.45 -19.49 -3.41
N ASN A 241 -8.49 -19.74 -4.28
CA ASN A 241 -7.08 -19.71 -3.94
C ASN A 241 -6.42 -18.61 -4.76
N ILE A 242 -5.68 -17.71 -4.09
CA ILE A 242 -4.97 -16.60 -4.71
C ILE A 242 -3.54 -16.66 -4.19
N GLY A 243 -2.64 -17.11 -5.03
CA GLY A 243 -1.21 -17.15 -4.72
C GLY A 243 -0.45 -16.01 -5.38
N ASN A 244 0.54 -15.49 -4.67
CA ASN A 244 1.37 -14.38 -5.12
C ASN A 244 2.82 -14.67 -4.81
N TYR A 245 3.70 -14.18 -5.66
CA TYR A 245 5.13 -14.13 -5.40
C TYR A 245 5.71 -12.82 -5.90
N GLU A 246 6.73 -12.34 -5.21
CA GLU A 246 7.54 -11.22 -5.64
C GLU A 246 9.03 -11.49 -5.44
N HIS A 247 9.81 -10.92 -6.34
CA HIS A 247 11.25 -10.78 -6.25
C HIS A 247 11.61 -9.40 -6.78
N THR A 248 11.60 -8.41 -5.90
CA THR A 248 11.71 -7.00 -6.26
C THR A 248 13.01 -6.40 -5.73
N GLY A 249 13.64 -5.54 -6.50
CA GLY A 249 14.75 -4.73 -6.04
C GLY A 249 14.26 -3.56 -5.20
N GLN A 250 15.01 -3.19 -4.16
CA GLN A 250 14.62 -2.21 -3.16
C GLN A 250 15.44 -0.92 -3.28
N ALA A 251 14.81 0.23 -2.96
CA ALA A 251 15.43 1.55 -3.01
C ALA A 251 14.92 2.50 -1.91
N TRP A 252 14.58 1.99 -0.73
CA TRP A 252 13.99 2.80 0.36
C TRP A 252 14.87 3.95 0.85
N SER A 253 16.20 3.84 0.73
CA SER A 253 17.12 4.90 1.18
C SER A 253 17.24 6.07 0.20
N GLY A 254 17.07 5.82 -1.10
CA GLY A 254 17.21 6.82 -2.15
C GLY A 254 18.55 7.57 -2.14
N VAL A 255 18.62 8.69 -2.84
CA VAL A 255 19.73 9.64 -2.79
C VAL A 255 19.56 10.57 -1.60
N THR A 256 20.62 10.75 -0.81
CA THR A 256 20.63 11.69 0.31
C THR A 256 21.38 12.97 -0.04
N ALA A 257 20.78 14.13 0.30
CA ALA A 257 21.43 15.42 0.27
C ALA A 257 21.42 16.03 1.66
N GLY A 258 22.58 16.46 2.16
CA GLY A 258 22.74 17.10 3.46
C GLY A 258 23.25 18.53 3.33
N ASN A 259 23.25 19.28 4.43
CA ASN A 259 23.70 20.67 4.52
C ASN A 259 24.99 20.81 5.36
N ASP A 260 25.97 19.98 5.13
CA ASP A 260 27.30 20.08 5.66
C ASP A 260 28.32 20.45 4.56
N ASP A 261 29.56 20.84 4.95
CA ASP A 261 30.59 21.36 4.03
C ASP A 261 30.93 20.41 2.88
N ALA A 262 30.72 19.11 3.06
CA ALA A 262 30.95 18.07 2.06
C ALA A 262 29.67 17.60 1.38
N SER A 263 28.54 18.25 1.64
CA SER A 263 27.24 17.78 1.17
C SER A 263 26.93 18.22 -0.25
N LEU A 264 25.96 17.53 -0.86
CA LEU A 264 25.39 17.95 -2.14
C LEU A 264 24.70 19.31 -2.04
N MET A 265 24.03 19.61 -0.91
CA MET A 265 23.33 20.90 -0.72
C MET A 265 24.30 22.07 -0.67
N ASP A 266 25.48 21.93 -0.06
CA ASP A 266 26.50 22.97 -0.05
C ASP A 266 27.14 23.18 -1.43
N GLN A 267 27.07 22.18 -2.30
CA GLN A 267 27.42 22.29 -3.70
C GLN A 267 26.29 22.85 -4.58
N GLY A 268 25.19 23.27 -3.99
CA GLY A 268 24.01 23.80 -4.72
C GLY A 268 23.02 22.75 -5.19
N ILE A 269 23.17 21.47 -4.83
CA ILE A 269 22.33 20.35 -5.23
C ILE A 269 21.33 20.04 -4.11
N GLY A 270 20.27 20.82 -4.04
CA GLY A 270 19.31 20.78 -2.91
C GLY A 270 17.95 20.15 -3.23
N THR A 271 17.66 19.87 -4.50
CA THR A 271 16.39 19.27 -4.93
C THR A 271 16.61 18.00 -5.72
N TYR A 272 15.59 17.15 -5.81
CA TYR A 272 15.66 15.97 -6.69
C TYR A 272 15.95 16.34 -8.15
N LYS A 273 15.41 17.45 -8.65
CA LYS A 273 15.68 17.92 -10.02
C LYS A 273 17.16 18.20 -10.21
N ASP A 274 17.81 18.91 -9.26
CA ASP A 274 19.24 19.18 -9.31
C ASP A 274 20.05 17.88 -9.32
N MET A 275 19.68 16.89 -8.48
CA MET A 275 20.32 15.55 -8.47
C MET A 275 20.20 14.85 -9.80
N TYR A 276 19.02 14.92 -10.44
CA TYR A 276 18.80 14.33 -11.75
C TYR A 276 19.70 14.99 -12.81
N GLU A 277 19.78 16.31 -12.83
CA GLU A 277 20.61 17.09 -13.77
C GLU A 277 22.11 16.82 -13.61
N HIS A 278 22.56 16.34 -12.43
CA HIS A 278 23.95 15.99 -12.13
C HIS A 278 24.20 14.48 -12.06
N GLY A 279 23.36 13.67 -12.73
CA GLY A 279 23.57 12.24 -12.90
C GLY A 279 23.11 11.34 -11.74
N LEU A 280 22.59 11.90 -10.64
CA LEU A 280 22.13 11.14 -9.46
C LEU A 280 20.62 10.78 -9.50
N GLY A 281 19.89 11.12 -10.55
CA GLY A 281 18.43 10.93 -10.61
C GLY A 281 17.95 9.49 -10.50
N ARG A 282 18.84 8.52 -10.74
CA ARG A 282 18.55 7.08 -10.63
C ARG A 282 19.39 6.39 -9.55
N PHE A 283 20.13 7.15 -8.76
CA PHE A 283 21.03 6.63 -7.74
C PHE A 283 20.25 5.84 -6.67
N ASN A 284 20.87 4.74 -6.21
CA ASN A 284 20.33 3.91 -5.14
C ASN A 284 21.47 3.49 -4.20
N SER A 285 21.44 4.02 -2.99
CA SER A 285 22.48 3.73 -1.98
C SER A 285 22.52 2.28 -1.51
N LEU A 286 21.51 1.46 -1.82
CA LEU A 286 21.49 0.02 -1.57
C LEU A 286 22.19 -0.79 -2.69
N TYR A 287 22.60 -0.13 -3.77
CA TYR A 287 23.15 -0.74 -4.97
C TYR A 287 24.54 -0.21 -5.33
N GLU A 288 24.76 1.08 -5.09
CA GLU A 288 25.97 1.83 -5.41
C GLU A 288 26.26 2.89 -4.34
N GLY A 289 27.51 3.31 -4.26
CA GLY A 289 27.98 4.39 -3.39
C GLY A 289 28.45 5.60 -4.19
N MET A 290 28.41 6.79 -3.59
CA MET A 290 29.09 7.97 -4.14
C MET A 290 30.56 7.96 -3.76
N VAL A 291 31.41 8.40 -4.68
CA VAL A 291 32.83 8.68 -4.40
C VAL A 291 32.90 9.99 -3.63
N PHE A 292 33.73 10.04 -2.60
CA PHE A 292 33.99 11.21 -1.80
C PHE A 292 35.48 11.54 -1.81
N ASP A 293 35.83 12.78 -2.10
CA ASP A 293 37.20 13.28 -2.06
C ASP A 293 37.45 13.99 -0.73
N GLU A 294 38.00 13.25 0.23
CA GLU A 294 38.27 13.77 1.58
C GLU A 294 39.26 14.95 1.59
N ASP A 295 40.15 15.04 0.61
CA ASP A 295 41.13 16.13 0.52
C ASP A 295 40.45 17.47 0.15
N ASN A 296 39.35 17.39 -0.65
CA ASN A 296 38.60 18.56 -1.09
C ASN A 296 37.28 18.75 -0.33
N TRP A 297 36.90 17.81 0.52
CA TRP A 297 35.60 17.83 1.24
C TRP A 297 34.38 17.95 0.31
N MET A 298 34.49 17.43 -0.89
CA MET A 298 33.46 17.52 -1.92
C MET A 298 33.32 16.17 -2.65
N PHE A 299 32.12 15.91 -3.16
CA PHE A 299 31.92 14.78 -4.08
C PHE A 299 32.48 15.15 -5.48
N PRO A 300 33.41 14.37 -6.05
CA PRO A 300 33.99 14.69 -7.34
C PRO A 300 32.97 14.50 -8.49
N GLN A 301 33.17 15.28 -9.56
CA GLN A 301 32.39 15.23 -10.78
C GLN A 301 33.26 14.83 -11.98
N ASP A 302 32.64 14.22 -12.99
CA ASP A 302 33.24 13.97 -14.28
C ASP A 302 33.30 15.25 -15.16
N GLU A 303 33.88 15.17 -16.37
CA GLU A 303 33.98 16.30 -17.31
C GLU A 303 32.60 16.86 -17.74
N ALA A 304 31.52 16.07 -17.63
CA ALA A 304 30.16 16.49 -17.94
C ALA A 304 29.42 17.10 -16.71
N GLY A 305 30.06 17.14 -15.55
CA GLY A 305 29.49 17.64 -14.31
C GLY A 305 28.64 16.60 -13.53
N ASN A 306 28.72 15.33 -13.89
CA ASN A 306 28.01 14.28 -13.16
C ASN A 306 28.83 13.80 -11.96
N PHE A 307 28.16 13.54 -10.84
CA PHE A 307 28.80 12.98 -9.66
C PHE A 307 29.27 11.55 -9.92
N GLN A 308 30.47 11.23 -9.39
CA GLN A 308 31.04 9.89 -9.52
C GLN A 308 30.40 8.94 -8.53
N THR A 309 30.03 7.73 -8.99
CA THR A 309 29.50 6.65 -8.18
C THR A 309 30.32 5.37 -8.41
N PHE A 310 30.22 4.42 -7.49
CA PHE A 310 30.84 3.12 -7.64
C PHE A 310 29.86 2.00 -7.26
N ARG A 311 29.93 0.91 -8.03
CA ARG A 311 29.15 -0.31 -7.73
C ARG A 311 29.81 -1.07 -6.58
N TYR A 312 28.99 -1.51 -5.62
CA TYR A 312 29.46 -2.39 -4.57
C TYR A 312 29.95 -3.72 -5.15
N LYS A 313 31.07 -4.21 -4.60
CA LYS A 313 31.70 -5.49 -5.00
C LYS A 313 31.66 -6.48 -3.85
N LEU A 314 31.44 -7.73 -4.18
CA LEU A 314 31.61 -8.86 -3.28
C LEU A 314 33.08 -9.24 -3.12
N ALA A 315 33.38 -10.05 -2.13
CA ALA A 315 34.74 -10.50 -1.84
C ALA A 315 35.42 -11.27 -3.00
N ASP A 316 34.63 -11.90 -3.87
CA ASP A 316 35.11 -12.60 -5.08
C ASP A 316 35.36 -11.66 -6.26
N GLY A 317 35.17 -10.35 -6.09
CA GLY A 317 35.32 -9.34 -7.13
C GLY A 317 34.11 -9.14 -8.04
N SER A 318 33.07 -9.95 -7.91
CA SER A 318 31.80 -9.75 -8.62
C SER A 318 31.05 -8.54 -8.05
N TYR A 319 30.19 -7.92 -8.86
CA TYR A 319 29.37 -6.81 -8.38
C TYR A 319 28.17 -7.32 -7.59
N TRP A 320 27.85 -6.61 -6.50
CA TRP A 320 26.58 -6.78 -5.82
C TRP A 320 25.43 -6.59 -6.81
N ASN A 321 24.53 -7.54 -6.85
CA ASN A 321 23.43 -7.49 -7.80
C ASN A 321 22.41 -6.43 -7.39
N LYS A 322 21.75 -6.63 -6.22
CA LYS A 322 20.75 -5.68 -5.66
C LYS A 322 20.30 -6.14 -4.27
N THR A 323 19.79 -5.19 -3.51
CA THR A 323 18.97 -5.49 -2.32
C THR A 323 17.58 -5.93 -2.78
N THR A 324 17.11 -7.08 -2.30
CA THR A 324 15.86 -7.69 -2.79
C THR A 324 14.87 -7.89 -1.65
N ASP A 325 13.59 -7.72 -1.97
CA ASP A 325 12.50 -8.36 -1.25
C ASP A 325 12.06 -9.61 -2.01
N ASN A 326 11.85 -10.70 -1.26
CA ASN A 326 11.44 -11.99 -1.79
C ASN A 326 10.31 -12.48 -0.92
N PHE A 327 9.08 -12.44 -1.43
CA PHE A 327 7.92 -12.84 -0.66
C PHE A 327 7.01 -13.75 -1.47
N THR A 328 6.40 -14.70 -0.78
CA THR A 328 5.34 -15.57 -1.32
C THR A 328 4.17 -15.51 -0.36
N GLN A 329 2.97 -15.29 -0.89
CA GLN A 329 1.75 -15.26 -0.11
C GLN A 329 0.65 -16.08 -0.80
N ASP A 330 -0.10 -16.82 -0.02
CA ASP A 330 -1.16 -17.70 -0.50
C ASP A 330 -2.42 -17.52 0.35
N HIS A 331 -3.50 -17.03 -0.29
CA HIS A 331 -4.79 -16.81 0.33
C HIS A 331 -5.77 -17.91 -0.09
N ASN A 332 -6.36 -18.56 0.88
CA ASN A 332 -7.42 -19.54 0.69
C ASN A 332 -8.70 -19.03 1.35
N ILE A 333 -9.76 -18.86 0.57
CA ILE A 333 -11.04 -18.33 1.03
C ILE A 333 -12.16 -19.26 0.59
N LEU A 334 -12.87 -19.84 1.55
CA LEU A 334 -14.09 -20.62 1.33
C LEU A 334 -15.27 -19.78 1.79
N SER A 335 -16.08 -19.30 0.86
CA SER A 335 -17.25 -18.47 1.14
C SER A 335 -18.53 -19.22 0.87
N PHE A 336 -19.52 -18.96 1.72
CA PHE A 336 -20.88 -19.45 1.64
C PHE A 336 -21.83 -18.26 1.71
N THR A 337 -22.72 -18.14 0.73
CA THR A 337 -23.79 -17.15 0.71
C THR A 337 -25.12 -17.87 0.63
N TRP A 338 -26.06 -17.51 1.49
CA TRP A 338 -27.40 -18.12 1.53
C TRP A 338 -28.47 -17.03 1.64
N GLN A 339 -29.44 -17.10 0.73
CA GLN A 339 -30.57 -16.17 0.66
C GLN A 339 -31.89 -16.94 0.86
N PRO A 340 -32.30 -17.20 2.12
CA PRO A 340 -33.52 -17.97 2.40
C PRO A 340 -34.81 -17.26 1.98
N SER A 341 -34.76 -15.91 1.86
CA SER A 341 -35.88 -15.11 1.42
C SER A 341 -35.41 -13.84 0.72
N THR A 342 -36.34 -13.02 0.23
CA THR A 342 -36.03 -11.69 -0.34
C THR A 342 -35.47 -10.70 0.67
N HIS A 343 -35.71 -10.91 1.97
CA HIS A 343 -35.32 -10.01 3.05
C HIS A 343 -34.00 -10.43 3.73
N TRP A 344 -33.65 -11.70 3.74
CA TRP A 344 -32.52 -12.20 4.50
C TRP A 344 -31.40 -12.73 3.60
N ILE A 345 -30.16 -12.30 3.91
CA ILE A 345 -28.96 -12.82 3.25
C ILE A 345 -27.93 -13.14 4.33
N HIS A 346 -27.37 -14.32 4.30
CA HIS A 346 -26.31 -14.78 5.17
C HIS A 346 -25.02 -14.98 4.37
N ASN A 347 -23.90 -14.45 4.87
CA ASN A 347 -22.58 -14.65 4.29
C ASN A 347 -21.63 -15.19 5.36
N ALA A 348 -20.89 -16.21 5.03
CA ALA A 348 -19.82 -16.74 5.86
C ALA A 348 -18.59 -16.94 5.01
N ALA A 349 -17.40 -16.69 5.56
CA ALA A 349 -16.13 -17.02 4.96
C ALA A 349 -15.19 -17.65 5.99
N LEU A 350 -14.57 -18.75 5.61
CA LEU A 350 -13.39 -19.28 6.27
C LEU A 350 -12.19 -18.86 5.45
N HIS A 351 -11.17 -18.31 6.10
CA HIS A 351 -9.96 -17.93 5.38
C HIS A 351 -8.70 -18.43 6.07
N TYR A 352 -7.69 -18.69 5.25
CA TYR A 352 -6.34 -19.02 5.67
C TYR A 352 -5.36 -18.37 4.71
N THR A 353 -4.42 -17.60 5.28
CA THR A 353 -3.31 -16.98 4.55
C THR A 353 -2.01 -17.48 5.10
N TYR A 354 -1.15 -17.97 4.23
CA TYR A 354 0.25 -18.26 4.50
C TYR A 354 1.13 -17.22 3.82
N GLY A 355 2.15 -16.75 4.51
CA GLY A 355 3.17 -15.86 3.96
C GLY A 355 4.55 -16.28 4.42
N TYR A 356 5.52 -16.23 3.52
CA TYR A 356 6.93 -16.42 3.80
C TYR A 356 7.74 -15.51 2.90
N GLY A 357 8.66 -14.79 3.51
CA GLY A 357 9.60 -13.99 2.74
C GLY A 357 10.73 -13.42 3.55
N TYR A 358 11.62 -12.78 2.83
CA TYR A 358 12.77 -12.10 3.41
C TYR A 358 13.31 -11.07 2.43
N TYR A 359 13.85 -9.99 2.95
CA TYR A 359 14.73 -9.14 2.19
C TYR A 359 16.19 -9.49 2.45
N LYS A 360 17.03 -9.30 1.41
CA LYS A 360 18.45 -9.59 1.39
C LYS A 360 19.22 -8.34 1.03
N GLU A 361 20.16 -7.95 1.87
CA GLU A 361 20.84 -6.66 1.81
C GLU A 361 22.34 -6.80 1.94
N PHE A 362 23.08 -6.06 1.12
CA PHE A 362 24.52 -5.90 1.24
C PHE A 362 24.81 -4.77 2.25
N ARG A 363 25.68 -5.06 3.21
CA ARG A 363 26.10 -4.10 4.23
C ARG A 363 27.56 -3.72 3.97
N TYR A 364 27.75 -2.57 3.34
CA TYR A 364 29.07 -2.03 3.02
C TYR A 364 29.77 -1.53 4.28
N ASN A 365 31.02 -1.94 4.51
CA ASN A 365 31.90 -1.54 5.62
C ASN A 365 31.17 -1.41 6.98
N ASN A 366 30.34 -2.41 7.32
CA ASN A 366 29.50 -2.34 8.51
C ASN A 366 30.13 -3.05 9.71
N LYS A 367 29.76 -2.62 10.94
CA LYS A 367 30.21 -3.27 12.16
C LYS A 367 29.46 -4.58 12.39
N PHE A 368 30.18 -5.67 12.54
CA PHE A 368 29.59 -6.98 12.90
C PHE A 368 28.85 -6.94 14.23
N ALA A 369 29.35 -6.17 15.20
CA ALA A 369 28.71 -6.04 16.51
C ALA A 369 27.29 -5.49 16.48
N LYS A 370 26.92 -4.66 15.47
CA LYS A 370 25.54 -4.21 15.25
C LYS A 370 24.57 -5.35 14.93
N PHE A 371 25.11 -6.51 14.54
CA PHE A 371 24.38 -7.73 14.23
C PHE A 371 24.67 -8.84 15.23
N GLY A 372 25.15 -8.48 16.41
CA GLY A 372 25.47 -9.42 17.45
C GLY A 372 26.55 -10.45 17.10
N MET A 373 27.49 -10.08 16.22
CA MET A 373 28.54 -10.98 15.73
C MET A 373 29.93 -10.50 16.14
N TYR A 374 30.80 -11.45 16.49
CA TYR A 374 32.24 -11.31 16.46
C TYR A 374 32.78 -11.83 15.14
N ALA A 375 33.78 -11.14 14.58
CA ALA A 375 34.47 -11.60 13.40
C ALA A 375 35.99 -11.63 13.64
N ASN A 376 36.64 -12.68 13.12
CA ASN A 376 38.09 -12.83 13.13
C ASN A 376 38.56 -13.17 11.71
N ASP A 377 39.77 -12.69 11.36
CA ASP A 377 40.44 -13.07 10.11
C ASP A 377 41.05 -14.51 10.22
N ALA A 378 41.63 -14.98 9.12
CA ALA A 378 42.28 -16.29 9.05
C ALA A 378 43.46 -16.45 10.03
N ASN A 379 44.01 -15.34 10.55
CA ASN A 379 45.11 -15.33 11.54
C ASN A 379 44.58 -15.21 12.99
N GLY A 380 43.24 -15.13 13.16
CA GLY A 380 42.59 -14.96 14.44
C GLY A 380 42.54 -13.52 14.96
N ASN A 381 42.89 -12.52 14.14
CA ASN A 381 42.80 -11.11 14.52
C ASN A 381 41.35 -10.65 14.45
N PHE A 382 40.96 -9.82 15.41
CA PHE A 382 39.61 -9.21 15.44
C PHE A 382 39.35 -8.33 14.25
N VAL A 383 38.19 -8.52 13.58
CA VAL A 383 37.69 -7.72 12.45
C VAL A 383 36.47 -6.96 12.93
N GLU A 384 36.59 -5.63 13.13
CA GLU A 384 35.48 -4.81 13.62
C GLU A 384 34.43 -4.56 12.52
N ARG A 385 34.90 -4.26 11.28
CA ARG A 385 34.08 -3.87 10.14
C ARG A 385 34.48 -4.66 8.91
N HIS A 386 33.50 -5.01 8.12
CA HIS A 386 33.68 -5.56 6.78
C HIS A 386 32.37 -5.48 5.99
N ASP A 387 32.45 -5.86 4.73
CA ASP A 387 31.30 -6.10 3.89
C ASP A 387 30.70 -7.47 4.18
N PHE A 388 29.39 -7.56 4.23
CA PHE A 388 28.70 -8.84 4.37
C PHE A 388 27.24 -8.73 3.85
N ILE A 389 26.61 -9.87 3.65
CA ILE A 389 25.20 -9.96 3.25
C ILE A 389 24.39 -10.43 4.44
N ARG A 390 23.34 -9.70 4.78
CA ARG A 390 22.35 -10.12 5.77
C ARG A 390 21.01 -10.45 5.11
N ARG A 391 20.21 -11.22 5.83
CA ARG A 391 18.83 -11.51 5.51
C ARG A 391 17.97 -11.27 6.75
N LYS A 392 16.82 -10.59 6.57
CA LYS A 392 15.74 -10.52 7.56
C LYS A 392 14.47 -11.06 6.92
N GLY A 393 13.71 -11.82 7.68
CA GLY A 393 12.54 -12.47 7.13
C GLY A 393 11.43 -12.68 8.13
N LEU A 394 10.32 -13.13 7.57
CA LEU A 394 9.06 -13.38 8.25
C LEU A 394 8.41 -14.66 7.70
N THR A 395 7.91 -15.50 8.60
CA THR A 395 6.93 -16.55 8.30
C THR A 395 5.64 -16.19 9.00
N GLN A 396 4.50 -16.27 8.31
CA GLN A 396 3.23 -15.90 8.91
C GLN A 396 2.09 -16.83 8.50
N HIS A 397 1.16 -17.00 9.45
CA HIS A 397 -0.09 -17.73 9.27
C HIS A 397 -1.22 -16.88 9.83
N THR A 398 -2.22 -16.57 9.00
CA THR A 398 -3.43 -15.89 9.41
C THR A 398 -4.62 -16.74 9.05
N TYR A 399 -5.52 -17.00 9.98
CA TYR A 399 -6.73 -17.78 9.74
C TYR A 399 -7.88 -17.25 10.55
N GLY A 400 -9.08 -17.41 10.02
CA GLY A 400 -10.24 -16.84 10.68
C GLY A 400 -11.56 -17.18 10.04
N VAL A 401 -12.58 -16.63 10.66
CA VAL A 401 -13.97 -16.76 10.27
C VAL A 401 -14.60 -15.37 10.22
N VAL A 402 -15.24 -15.09 9.10
CA VAL A 402 -16.07 -13.89 8.93
C VAL A 402 -17.51 -14.35 8.72
N TYR A 403 -18.44 -13.76 9.44
CA TYR A 403 -19.87 -13.98 9.23
C TYR A 403 -20.61 -12.65 9.26
N ASN A 404 -21.56 -12.48 8.33
CA ASN A 404 -22.51 -11.39 8.42
C ASN A 404 -23.89 -11.82 7.93
N VAL A 405 -24.89 -11.15 8.46
CA VAL A 405 -26.30 -11.32 8.12
C VAL A 405 -26.88 -9.97 7.76
N ASN A 406 -27.57 -9.92 6.63
CA ASN A 406 -28.23 -8.73 6.12
C ASN A 406 -29.73 -8.96 6.15
N TYR A 407 -30.45 -8.00 6.72
CA TYR A 407 -31.90 -7.91 6.64
C TYR A 407 -32.27 -6.62 5.90
N LYS A 408 -33.22 -6.73 4.97
CA LYS A 408 -33.70 -5.57 4.23
C LYS A 408 -35.19 -5.68 3.95
N ASP A 409 -35.93 -4.62 4.32
CA ASP A 409 -37.30 -4.41 3.92
C ASP A 409 -37.53 -2.96 3.45
N GLU A 410 -38.78 -2.48 3.43
CA GLU A 410 -39.09 -1.11 3.00
C GLU A 410 -38.67 -0.02 4.03
N LEU A 411 -38.54 -0.39 5.31
CA LEU A 411 -38.22 0.54 6.41
C LEU A 411 -36.76 0.39 6.87
N TRP A 412 -36.20 -0.80 6.84
CA TRP A 412 -34.91 -1.12 7.44
C TRP A 412 -33.94 -1.78 6.48
N ASP A 413 -32.67 -1.35 6.55
CA ASP A 413 -31.51 -2.08 6.04
C ASP A 413 -30.57 -2.34 7.22
N ILE A 414 -30.49 -3.59 7.72
CA ILE A 414 -29.71 -3.96 8.89
C ILE A 414 -28.65 -4.97 8.51
N VAL A 415 -27.41 -4.73 8.93
CA VAL A 415 -26.29 -5.66 8.77
C VAL A 415 -25.63 -5.91 10.12
N GLY A 416 -25.66 -7.16 10.57
CA GLY A 416 -24.87 -7.62 11.72
C GLY A 416 -23.71 -8.47 11.26
N GLY A 417 -22.54 -8.33 11.89
CA GLY A 417 -21.35 -9.11 11.52
C GLY A 417 -20.46 -9.45 12.70
N VAL A 418 -19.72 -10.56 12.55
CA VAL A 418 -18.65 -10.97 13.47
C VAL A 418 -17.42 -11.37 12.66
N ASN A 419 -16.25 -11.07 13.21
CA ASN A 419 -14.96 -11.50 12.70
C ASN A 419 -14.13 -12.10 13.83
N LEU A 420 -13.53 -13.25 13.57
CA LEU A 420 -12.58 -13.91 14.47
C LEU A 420 -11.33 -14.21 13.67
N GLN A 421 -10.19 -13.65 14.06
CA GLN A 421 -8.92 -13.84 13.34
C GLN A 421 -7.80 -14.17 14.32
N GLN A 422 -7.01 -15.17 13.98
CA GLN A 422 -5.79 -15.54 14.67
C GLN A 422 -4.62 -15.38 13.72
N PHE A 423 -3.57 -14.72 14.20
CA PHE A 423 -2.28 -14.59 13.53
C PHE A 423 -1.19 -15.28 14.35
N ARG A 424 -0.23 -15.89 13.66
CA ARG A 424 1.04 -16.38 14.18
C ARG A 424 2.14 -15.99 13.22
N GLY A 425 3.17 -15.32 13.72
CA GLY A 425 4.34 -14.90 12.95
C GLY A 425 5.63 -15.30 13.64
N ASN A 426 6.67 -15.55 12.84
CA ASN A 426 8.04 -15.70 13.32
C ASN A 426 8.93 -14.77 12.51
N HIS A 427 9.65 -13.89 13.19
CA HIS A 427 10.62 -12.97 12.61
C HIS A 427 12.03 -13.47 12.88
N PHE A 428 12.88 -13.48 11.88
CA PHE A 428 14.23 -14.00 11.97
C PHE A 428 15.24 -13.16 11.18
N GLY A 429 16.52 -13.25 11.57
CA GLY A 429 17.61 -12.61 10.85
C GLY A 429 18.89 -13.45 10.85
N TYR A 430 19.57 -13.43 9.69
CA TYR A 430 20.81 -14.18 9.47
C TYR A 430 21.86 -13.27 8.80
N VAL A 431 23.12 -13.49 9.14
CA VAL A 431 24.26 -13.07 8.31
C VAL A 431 24.54 -14.24 7.35
N ASP A 432 24.16 -14.08 6.09
CA ASP A 432 24.18 -15.18 5.09
C ASP A 432 25.56 -15.38 4.48
N VAL A 433 26.26 -14.29 4.18
CA VAL A 433 27.54 -14.33 3.46
C VAL A 433 28.52 -13.37 4.13
N VAL A 434 29.68 -13.88 4.46
CA VAL A 434 30.85 -13.11 4.92
C VAL A 434 32.01 -13.28 3.95
N PRO A 435 33.00 -12.38 3.92
CA PRO A 435 34.16 -12.52 3.08
C PRO A 435 34.97 -13.78 3.36
N THR A 436 35.63 -14.31 2.34
CA THR A 436 36.55 -15.46 2.48
C THR A 436 37.64 -15.16 3.48
N GLY A 437 37.85 -16.07 4.40
CA GLY A 437 38.85 -15.92 5.47
C GLY A 437 38.36 -15.15 6.68
N VAL A 438 37.10 -14.70 6.72
CA VAL A 438 36.46 -14.14 7.92
C VAL A 438 35.54 -15.17 8.55
N ALA A 439 35.80 -15.48 9.80
CA ALA A 439 34.96 -16.36 10.62
C ALA A 439 34.11 -15.51 11.55
N ILE A 440 32.82 -15.76 11.59
CA ILE A 440 31.88 -15.10 12.50
C ILE A 440 31.42 -16.03 13.61
N ALA A 441 31.17 -15.44 14.76
CA ALA A 441 30.54 -16.12 15.91
C ALA A 441 29.58 -15.16 16.61
N ASN A 442 28.52 -15.69 17.18
CA ASN A 442 27.54 -14.88 17.90
C ASN A 442 28.11 -14.34 19.21
N ILE A 443 27.89 -13.05 19.47
CA ILE A 443 28.23 -12.40 20.75
C ILE A 443 27.23 -12.85 21.85
N VAL A 444 25.95 -12.84 21.50
CA VAL A 444 24.85 -13.26 22.36
C VAL A 444 24.34 -14.59 21.82
N LYS A 445 24.10 -15.52 22.67
CA LYS A 445 23.64 -16.87 22.30
C LYS A 445 22.32 -16.82 21.62
N PRO A 446 22.22 -17.10 20.39
CA PRO A 446 21.00 -17.37 19.72
C PRO A 446 20.92 -18.81 19.28
N TYR A 447 20.24 -19.03 18.25
CA TYR A 447 19.68 -20.25 17.78
C TYR A 447 20.63 -21.02 16.84
N ALA A 448 21.27 -20.29 15.91
CA ALA A 448 22.26 -20.84 15.00
C ALA A 448 23.49 -19.91 14.93
N SER A 449 24.63 -20.41 14.45
CA SER A 449 25.92 -19.69 14.48
C SER A 449 25.95 -18.38 13.69
N ASN A 450 25.02 -18.20 12.73
CA ASN A 450 24.88 -16.98 11.91
C ASN A 450 23.52 -16.29 12.07
N GLN A 451 22.64 -16.80 12.93
CA GLN A 451 21.36 -16.20 13.25
C GLN A 451 21.53 -15.17 14.37
N TYR A 452 21.06 -13.96 14.18
CA TYR A 452 21.30 -12.89 15.15
C TYR A 452 20.03 -12.44 15.88
N TYR A 453 18.82 -12.79 15.38
CA TYR A 453 17.60 -12.65 16.16
C TYR A 453 16.53 -13.65 15.72
N ASP A 454 15.59 -13.87 16.64
CA ASP A 454 14.40 -14.68 16.43
C ASP A 454 13.31 -14.22 17.40
N SER A 455 12.11 -14.03 16.93
CA SER A 455 10.98 -13.67 17.77
C SER A 455 9.67 -14.18 17.19
N ASP A 456 8.83 -14.69 18.08
CA ASP A 456 7.48 -15.16 17.75
C ASP A 456 6.44 -14.11 18.11
N ALA A 457 5.42 -14.00 17.26
CA ALA A 457 4.29 -13.11 17.46
C ALA A 457 2.98 -13.86 17.37
N HIS A 458 2.04 -13.48 18.22
CA HIS A 458 0.66 -13.95 18.23
C HIS A 458 -0.28 -12.75 18.34
N LYS A 459 -1.28 -12.69 17.46
CA LYS A 459 -2.34 -11.70 17.56
C LYS A 459 -3.69 -12.40 17.41
N PHE A 460 -4.57 -12.17 18.36
CA PHE A 460 -5.96 -12.58 18.27
C PHE A 460 -6.83 -11.33 18.20
N ASP A 461 -7.64 -11.25 17.16
CA ASP A 461 -8.53 -10.13 16.90
C ASP A 461 -9.96 -10.66 16.74
N TYR A 462 -10.89 -10.15 17.52
CA TYR A 462 -12.29 -10.40 17.28
C TYR A 462 -13.08 -9.09 17.30
N SER A 463 -14.05 -9.00 16.40
CA SER A 463 -14.96 -7.88 16.35
C SER A 463 -16.40 -8.33 16.10
N ALA A 464 -17.33 -7.56 16.63
CA ALA A 464 -18.75 -7.69 16.33
C ALA A 464 -19.30 -6.30 16.03
N PHE A 465 -20.16 -6.20 15.02
CA PHE A 465 -20.81 -4.95 14.68
C PHE A 465 -22.27 -5.14 14.28
N VAL A 466 -23.02 -4.08 14.44
CA VAL A 466 -24.35 -3.93 13.87
C VAL A 466 -24.46 -2.53 13.28
N LYS A 467 -24.89 -2.46 12.03
CA LYS A 467 -25.24 -1.21 11.36
C LYS A 467 -26.66 -1.28 10.85
N ALA A 468 -27.40 -0.20 11.01
CA ALA A 468 -28.78 -0.09 10.60
C ALA A 468 -29.02 1.24 9.92
N THR A 469 -29.70 1.21 8.79
CA THR A 469 -30.32 2.37 8.16
C THR A 469 -31.83 2.24 8.31
N GLU A 470 -32.49 3.26 8.89
CA GLU A 470 -33.93 3.40 8.95
C GLU A 470 -34.36 4.40 7.89
N HIS A 471 -35.25 4.00 6.99
CA HIS A 471 -35.87 4.85 5.98
C HIS A 471 -37.06 5.60 6.61
N LEU A 472 -36.75 6.73 7.32
CA LEU A 472 -37.74 7.51 8.06
C LEU A 472 -38.85 8.06 7.16
N THR A 473 -38.50 8.45 5.96
CA THR A 473 -39.41 8.90 4.90
C THR A 473 -38.81 8.51 3.53
N SER A 474 -39.50 8.77 2.44
CA SER A 474 -38.96 8.56 1.08
C SER A 474 -37.75 9.45 0.72
N TRP A 475 -37.33 10.35 1.60
CA TRP A 475 -36.25 11.33 1.37
C TRP A 475 -35.31 11.56 2.57
N TRP A 476 -35.56 10.88 3.72
CA TRP A 476 -34.71 10.91 4.91
C TRP A 476 -34.37 9.50 5.40
N ASP A 477 -33.11 9.24 5.61
CA ASP A 477 -32.57 8.05 6.27
C ASP A 477 -31.82 8.42 7.54
N ALA A 478 -31.95 7.61 8.57
CA ALA A 478 -31.14 7.65 9.80
C ALA A 478 -30.22 6.45 9.81
N PHE A 479 -28.95 6.66 10.11
CA PHE A 479 -27.89 5.64 10.13
C PHE A 479 -27.29 5.51 11.53
N LEU A 480 -27.12 4.26 11.98
CA LEU A 480 -26.39 3.91 13.21
C LEU A 480 -25.48 2.71 12.93
N ASP A 481 -24.22 2.78 13.37
CA ASP A 481 -23.25 1.69 13.25
C ASP A 481 -22.46 1.59 14.57
N LEU A 482 -22.53 0.45 15.21
CA LEU A 482 -21.88 0.14 16.48
C LEU A 482 -20.94 -1.03 16.28
N GLN A 483 -19.67 -0.87 16.62
CA GLN A 483 -18.68 -1.93 16.60
C GLN A 483 -18.00 -2.07 17.95
N TYR A 484 -17.82 -3.28 18.41
CA TYR A 484 -16.90 -3.66 19.48
C TYR A 484 -15.76 -4.49 18.88
N ARG A 485 -14.52 -4.19 19.26
CA ARG A 485 -13.32 -4.91 18.83
C ARG A 485 -12.41 -5.16 20.02
N HIS A 486 -11.91 -6.38 20.14
CA HIS A 486 -10.87 -6.77 21.10
C HIS A 486 -9.66 -7.30 20.37
N VAL A 487 -8.48 -6.86 20.80
CA VAL A 487 -7.19 -7.30 20.26
C VAL A 487 -6.32 -7.76 21.42
N HIS A 488 -5.86 -9.00 21.34
CA HIS A 488 -4.78 -9.52 22.19
C HIS A 488 -3.52 -9.66 21.33
N TYR A 489 -2.43 -8.98 21.72
CA TYR A 489 -1.15 -9.04 21.02
C TYR A 489 -0.03 -9.46 21.96
N LYS A 490 0.76 -10.42 21.49
CA LYS A 490 1.93 -10.91 22.20
C LYS A 490 3.09 -11.11 21.24
N THR A 491 4.27 -10.59 21.58
CA THR A 491 5.52 -10.95 20.91
C THR A 491 6.62 -11.23 21.94
N THR A 492 7.36 -12.33 21.73
CA THR A 492 8.41 -12.80 22.62
C THR A 492 9.62 -13.27 21.83
N GLY A 493 10.79 -13.26 22.45
CA GLY A 493 12.05 -13.64 21.84
C GLY A 493 13.07 -12.51 21.93
N VAL A 494 13.84 -12.28 20.89
CA VAL A 494 14.83 -11.22 20.83
C VAL A 494 14.67 -10.43 19.54
N ASN A 495 14.90 -9.12 19.59
CA ASN A 495 14.89 -8.30 18.41
C ASN A 495 16.29 -8.17 17.79
N ASP A 496 16.40 -7.47 16.66
CA ASP A 496 17.65 -7.26 15.92
C ASP A 496 18.51 -6.10 16.45
N LYS A 497 18.22 -5.56 17.63
CA LYS A 497 18.96 -4.45 18.25
C LYS A 497 19.97 -5.00 19.27
N PHE A 498 21.23 -4.59 19.13
CA PHE A 498 22.32 -4.98 20.02
C PHE A 498 22.88 -3.76 20.74
N TYR A 499 22.92 -3.84 22.06
CA TYR A 499 23.36 -2.77 22.94
C TYR A 499 24.66 -3.19 23.64
N LYS A 500 25.47 -2.19 24.01
CA LYS A 500 26.74 -2.40 24.74
C LYS A 500 26.55 -1.97 26.18
N ASN A 501 26.84 -2.89 27.13
CA ASN A 501 26.90 -2.59 28.53
C ASN A 501 28.10 -1.70 28.88
N ALA A 502 28.09 -1.07 30.05
CA ALA A 502 29.22 -0.29 30.56
C ALA A 502 30.52 -1.10 30.72
N ASP A 503 30.43 -2.41 30.96
CA ASP A 503 31.54 -3.34 31.04
C ASP A 503 32.09 -3.79 29.67
N GLY A 504 31.49 -3.31 28.59
CA GLY A 504 31.86 -3.62 27.20
C GLY A 504 31.22 -4.87 26.63
N THR A 505 30.43 -5.64 27.39
CA THR A 505 29.64 -6.76 26.85
C THR A 505 28.47 -6.31 26.02
N TYR A 506 28.06 -7.16 25.07
CA TYR A 506 26.89 -6.88 24.22
C TYR A 506 25.71 -7.77 24.65
N TYR A 507 24.50 -7.22 24.50
CA TYR A 507 23.26 -7.95 24.66
C TYR A 507 22.27 -7.49 23.58
N ASN A 508 21.33 -8.36 23.19
CA ASN A 508 20.21 -7.92 22.37
C ASN A 508 18.97 -7.71 23.23
N HIS A 509 18.08 -6.88 22.75
CA HIS A 509 16.88 -6.52 23.47
C HIS A 509 15.88 -7.69 23.45
N ALA A 510 15.53 -8.19 24.64
CA ALA A 510 14.46 -9.18 24.77
C ALA A 510 13.11 -8.54 24.47
N LEU A 511 12.30 -9.21 23.66
CA LEU A 511 10.92 -8.85 23.43
C LEU A 511 10.03 -9.63 24.40
N ASP A 512 9.25 -8.91 25.17
CA ASP A 512 8.25 -9.43 26.10
C ASP A 512 7.05 -8.48 26.13
N ILE A 513 6.40 -8.36 24.97
CA ILE A 513 5.27 -7.46 24.77
C ILE A 513 4.00 -8.27 24.92
N HIS A 514 3.11 -7.82 25.80
CA HIS A 514 1.81 -8.42 26.08
C HIS A 514 0.80 -7.30 26.22
N GLU A 515 -0.08 -7.18 25.24
CA GLU A 515 -1.03 -6.06 25.15
C GLU A 515 -2.46 -6.58 24.90
N ASP A 516 -3.40 -5.96 25.59
CA ASP A 516 -4.84 -6.21 25.44
C ASP A 516 -5.56 -4.90 25.21
N TYR A 517 -6.29 -4.81 24.10
CA TYR A 517 -7.02 -3.62 23.71
C TYR A 517 -8.49 -3.90 23.54
N ASN A 518 -9.32 -2.94 23.95
CA ASN A 518 -10.76 -3.00 23.79
C ASN A 518 -11.23 -1.68 23.18
N PHE A 519 -11.93 -1.74 22.05
CA PHE A 519 -12.42 -0.57 21.34
C PHE A 519 -13.94 -0.67 21.16
N PHE A 520 -14.61 0.45 21.45
CA PHE A 520 -16.00 0.64 21.08
C PHE A 520 -16.06 1.80 20.07
N ASN A 521 -16.52 1.52 18.87
CA ASN A 521 -16.47 2.41 17.71
C ASN A 521 -17.88 2.75 17.21
N PRO A 522 -18.60 3.71 17.85
CA PRO A 522 -19.90 4.14 17.41
C PRO A 522 -19.83 5.11 16.24
N LYS A 523 -20.83 5.03 15.35
CA LYS A 523 -21.01 5.95 14.23
C LYS A 523 -22.49 6.21 14.04
N ALA A 524 -22.85 7.45 13.72
CA ALA A 524 -24.23 7.85 13.46
C ALA A 524 -24.29 8.94 12.39
N GLY A 525 -25.40 9.02 11.68
CA GLY A 525 -25.58 10.05 10.69
C GLY A 525 -26.99 10.07 10.09
N PHE A 526 -27.21 11.07 9.26
CA PHE A 526 -28.45 11.23 8.52
C PHE A 526 -28.12 11.44 7.05
N VAL A 527 -28.95 10.91 6.17
CA VAL A 527 -28.92 11.15 4.73
C VAL A 527 -30.23 11.75 4.28
N PHE A 528 -30.13 12.82 3.52
CA PHE A 528 -31.24 13.39 2.79
C PHE A 528 -31.07 13.12 1.30
N HIS A 529 -32.11 12.66 0.61
CA HIS A 529 -32.10 12.45 -0.84
C HIS A 529 -33.44 12.84 -1.46
N LEU A 530 -33.42 13.72 -2.43
CA LEU A 530 -34.62 14.14 -3.14
C LEU A 530 -34.27 14.50 -4.59
N GLY A 531 -34.86 13.78 -5.53
CA GLY A 531 -34.50 13.93 -6.94
C GLY A 531 -33.02 13.65 -7.18
N GLY A 532 -32.31 14.60 -7.81
CA GLY A 532 -30.85 14.51 -8.02
C GLY A 532 -29.99 14.92 -6.82
N HIS A 533 -30.57 15.39 -5.73
CA HIS A 533 -29.88 15.90 -4.55
C HIS A 533 -29.65 14.81 -3.50
N ARG A 534 -28.45 14.76 -2.95
CA ARG A 534 -28.08 13.96 -1.79
C ARG A 534 -27.26 14.84 -0.84
N ALA A 535 -27.64 14.88 0.42
CA ALA A 535 -26.86 15.52 1.48
C ALA A 535 -26.73 14.59 2.67
N TYR A 536 -25.65 14.68 3.43
CA TYR A 536 -25.47 13.87 4.64
C TYR A 536 -24.66 14.59 5.70
N ILE A 537 -24.86 14.18 6.92
CA ILE A 537 -24.02 14.51 8.06
C ILE A 537 -23.72 13.23 8.84
N SER A 538 -22.49 13.05 9.26
CA SER A 538 -22.09 11.92 10.12
C SER A 538 -21.09 12.32 11.18
N VAL A 539 -21.11 11.57 12.28
CA VAL A 539 -20.10 11.57 13.33
C VAL A 539 -19.70 10.13 13.60
N ALA A 540 -18.39 9.89 13.59
CA ALA A 540 -17.81 8.57 13.83
C ALA A 540 -16.68 8.67 14.85
N TYR A 541 -16.54 7.65 15.70
CA TYR A 541 -15.43 7.50 16.63
C TYR A 541 -14.78 6.14 16.42
N ALA A 542 -13.44 6.11 16.46
CA ALA A 542 -12.68 4.87 16.38
C ALA A 542 -11.42 4.93 17.24
N GLY A 543 -11.06 3.76 17.80
CA GLY A 543 -9.80 3.50 18.47
C GLY A 543 -8.94 2.53 17.67
N ARG A 544 -7.61 2.63 17.82
CA ARG A 544 -6.64 1.79 17.14
C ARG A 544 -5.46 1.47 18.05
N GLU A 545 -4.98 0.23 18.00
CA GLU A 545 -3.76 -0.23 18.66
C GLU A 545 -2.50 0.19 17.89
N PRO A 546 -1.33 0.30 18.57
CA PRO A 546 -0.03 0.47 17.92
C PRO A 546 0.36 -0.72 17.04
N GLU A 547 1.22 -0.47 16.07
CA GLU A 547 1.87 -1.48 15.23
C GLU A 547 3.05 -2.11 15.97
N ARG A 548 3.51 -3.31 15.52
CA ARG A 548 4.70 -3.95 16.07
C ARG A 548 5.91 -3.00 16.12
N ASN A 549 6.16 -2.29 15.03
CA ASN A 549 7.32 -1.42 14.89
C ASN A 549 7.30 -0.24 15.87
N ASN A 550 6.12 0.20 16.33
CA ASN A 550 6.01 1.23 17.36
C ASN A 550 6.60 0.77 18.71
N PHE A 551 6.68 -0.54 18.97
CA PHE A 551 7.31 -1.12 20.14
C PHE A 551 8.77 -1.51 19.91
N THR A 552 9.08 -2.10 18.74
CA THR A 552 10.39 -2.71 18.47
C THR A 552 11.40 -1.72 17.92
N ASP A 553 10.96 -0.70 17.19
CA ASP A 553 11.79 0.33 16.55
C ASP A 553 11.56 1.72 17.13
N ASN A 554 11.14 1.79 18.37
CA ASN A 554 10.75 3.01 19.05
C ASN A 554 11.92 4.00 19.32
N GLY A 555 13.15 3.55 19.23
CA GLY A 555 14.33 4.35 19.58
C GLY A 555 14.29 4.83 21.03
N SER A 556 14.45 6.15 21.24
CA SER A 556 14.37 6.79 22.55
C SER A 556 12.99 7.37 22.87
N TYR A 557 11.99 7.17 22.00
CA TYR A 557 10.63 7.67 22.22
C TYR A 557 9.91 6.86 23.32
N PRO A 558 8.89 7.46 23.99
CA PRO A 558 8.06 6.74 24.98
C PRO A 558 7.33 5.54 24.38
N ALA A 559 6.94 4.59 25.24
CA ALA A 559 6.13 3.45 24.84
C ALA A 559 4.86 3.91 24.11
N PRO A 560 4.50 3.26 23.00
CA PRO A 560 3.36 3.69 22.18
C PRO A 560 2.04 3.51 22.92
N LYS A 561 1.09 4.43 22.66
CA LYS A 561 -0.28 4.40 23.18
C LYS A 561 -1.26 4.15 22.04
N THR A 562 -2.46 3.72 22.37
CA THR A 562 -3.60 3.65 21.46
C THR A 562 -3.94 5.02 20.89
N GLU A 563 -4.29 5.06 19.61
CA GLU A 563 -4.79 6.27 18.94
C GLU A 563 -6.33 6.32 19.00
N HIS A 564 -6.87 7.52 19.08
CA HIS A 564 -8.31 7.76 19.03
C HIS A 564 -8.63 8.85 18.02
N LEU A 565 -9.73 8.68 17.29
CA LEU A 565 -10.20 9.60 16.27
C LEU A 565 -11.68 9.85 16.40
N THR A 566 -12.06 11.13 16.39
CA THR A 566 -13.44 11.56 16.13
C THR A 566 -13.48 12.21 14.76
N ASP A 567 -14.30 11.69 13.86
CA ASP A 567 -14.47 12.17 12.50
C ASP A 567 -15.89 12.71 12.30
N THR A 568 -16.00 13.95 11.85
CA THR A 568 -17.28 14.62 11.55
C THR A 568 -17.27 15.02 10.09
N GLU A 569 -18.26 14.56 9.34
CA GLU A 569 -18.39 14.84 7.91
C GLU A 569 -19.72 15.48 7.54
N LEU A 570 -19.69 16.38 6.57
CA LEU A 570 -20.87 16.99 5.95
C LEU A 570 -20.70 16.94 4.43
N GLY A 571 -21.54 16.19 3.76
CA GLY A 571 -21.49 16.03 2.32
C GLY A 571 -22.74 16.55 1.60
N TYR A 572 -22.53 17.00 0.36
CA TYR A 572 -23.60 17.33 -0.56
C TYR A 572 -23.21 16.92 -1.97
N GLU A 573 -24.12 16.28 -2.69
CA GLU A 573 -23.95 15.82 -4.07
C GLU A 573 -25.20 16.18 -4.88
N TYR A 574 -24.98 16.51 -6.14
CA TYR A 574 -26.05 16.72 -7.10
C TYR A 574 -25.79 15.97 -8.40
N ASN A 575 -26.75 15.16 -8.81
CA ASN A 575 -26.74 14.41 -10.07
C ASN A 575 -27.75 15.02 -11.04
N GLY A 576 -27.25 15.75 -12.05
CA GLY A 576 -28.02 16.53 -13.01
C GLY A 576 -28.11 15.92 -14.41
N GLY A 577 -28.26 14.61 -14.54
CA GLY A 577 -28.38 13.93 -15.84
C GLY A 577 -27.06 13.80 -16.60
N ASN A 578 -26.54 14.89 -17.15
CA ASN A 578 -25.25 14.90 -17.86
C ASN A 578 -24.09 15.55 -17.09
N TRP A 579 -24.32 15.91 -15.83
CA TRP A 579 -23.29 16.43 -14.93
C TRP A 579 -23.55 16.01 -13.49
N HIS A 580 -22.48 15.87 -12.76
CA HIS A 580 -22.48 15.60 -11.32
C HIS A 580 -21.52 16.58 -10.64
N ALA A 581 -21.89 17.02 -9.44
CA ALA A 581 -21.00 17.78 -8.58
C ALA A 581 -21.22 17.39 -7.11
N GLY A 582 -20.14 17.29 -6.38
CA GLY A 582 -20.15 16.91 -4.97
C GLY A 582 -19.13 17.70 -4.15
N VAL A 583 -19.44 17.93 -2.89
CA VAL A 583 -18.53 18.48 -1.88
C VAL A 583 -18.68 17.69 -0.60
N ASN A 584 -17.55 17.32 0.01
CA ASN A 584 -17.46 16.73 1.33
C ASN A 584 -16.56 17.59 2.20
N LEU A 585 -17.08 18.07 3.33
CA LEU A 585 -16.31 18.75 4.37
C LEU A 585 -16.06 17.75 5.49
N TYR A 586 -14.84 17.72 6.02
CA TYR A 586 -14.50 16.82 7.12
C TYR A 586 -13.66 17.52 8.19
N TYR A 587 -13.83 17.07 9.42
CA TYR A 587 -13.02 17.45 10.58
C TYR A 587 -12.70 16.19 11.39
N MET A 588 -11.44 15.80 11.37
CA MET A 588 -10.88 14.62 12.02
C MET A 588 -10.03 15.08 13.21
N ASP A 589 -10.53 14.89 14.43
CA ASP A 589 -9.87 15.25 15.69
C ASP A 589 -9.22 14.03 16.31
N TYR A 590 -7.90 14.07 16.45
CA TYR A 590 -7.09 12.96 16.97
C TYR A 590 -6.62 13.22 18.39
N LYS A 591 -6.66 12.19 19.21
CA LYS A 591 -6.03 12.10 20.51
C LYS A 591 -4.99 10.98 20.50
N ASP A 592 -3.80 11.25 21.06
CA ASP A 592 -2.69 10.33 21.13
C ASP A 592 -2.28 9.76 19.75
N GLN A 593 -2.39 10.56 18.67
CA GLN A 593 -2.04 10.11 17.33
C GLN A 593 -0.56 9.73 17.22
N LEU A 594 -0.25 8.56 16.68
CA LEU A 594 1.09 8.17 16.27
C LEU A 594 1.45 8.90 14.97
N VAL A 595 2.31 9.91 15.05
CA VAL A 595 2.75 10.70 13.91
C VAL A 595 4.16 10.33 13.51
N GLN A 596 4.44 10.41 12.21
CA GLN A 596 5.78 10.19 11.69
C GLN A 596 6.70 11.33 12.12
N THR A 597 7.88 10.98 12.60
CA THR A 597 8.92 11.94 13.03
C THR A 597 9.70 12.53 11.86
N GLY A 598 9.61 11.92 10.69
CA GLY A 598 10.47 12.18 9.53
C GLY A 598 11.64 11.21 9.44
N GLN A 599 12.08 10.65 10.55
CA GLN A 599 13.18 9.68 10.62
C GLN A 599 12.73 8.30 10.14
N GLN A 600 13.69 7.54 9.64
CA GLN A 600 13.51 6.14 9.26
C GLN A 600 14.36 5.21 10.13
N SER A 601 13.89 3.98 10.29
CA SER A 601 14.69 2.88 10.82
C SER A 601 15.76 2.43 9.82
N ASP A 602 16.65 1.53 10.24
CA ASP A 602 17.69 0.92 9.38
C ASP A 602 17.16 0.18 8.13
N ILE A 603 15.85 0.02 8.00
CA ILE A 603 15.16 -0.69 6.92
C ILE A 603 14.13 0.17 6.18
N GLY A 604 14.23 1.48 6.35
CA GLY A 604 13.37 2.41 5.63
C GLY A 604 11.98 2.63 6.22
N GLU A 605 11.66 2.04 7.38
CA GLU A 605 10.37 2.26 8.05
C GLU A 605 10.35 3.60 8.78
N ASN A 606 9.24 4.32 8.69
CA ASN A 606 9.12 5.62 9.34
C ASN A 606 8.92 5.47 10.85
N LEU A 607 9.82 6.08 11.62
CA LEU A 607 9.67 6.14 13.08
C LEU A 607 8.51 7.05 13.46
N THR A 608 7.77 6.67 14.50
CA THR A 608 6.59 7.37 14.97
C THR A 608 6.64 7.65 16.46
N THR A 609 5.93 8.69 16.88
CA THR A 609 5.71 9.01 18.30
C THR A 609 4.27 9.48 18.52
N ASN A 610 3.71 9.22 19.72
CA ASN A 610 2.39 9.75 20.06
C ASN A 610 2.46 11.25 20.32
N ILE A 611 1.45 11.97 19.84
CA ILE A 611 1.20 13.37 20.16
C ILE A 611 -0.22 13.52 20.74
N ASP A 612 -0.35 14.34 21.77
CA ASP A 612 -1.59 14.44 22.53
C ASP A 612 -2.78 14.94 21.68
N LYS A 613 -2.56 15.93 20.81
CA LYS A 613 -3.63 16.55 20.00
C LYS A 613 -3.19 16.93 18.61
N SER A 614 -3.93 16.46 17.64
CA SER A 614 -3.80 16.88 16.25
C SER A 614 -5.15 16.86 15.55
N TYR A 615 -5.23 17.52 14.41
CA TYR A 615 -6.44 17.48 13.60
C TYR A 615 -6.12 17.52 12.10
N ARG A 616 -7.02 16.97 11.32
CA ARG A 616 -7.09 17.10 9.88
C ARG A 616 -8.45 17.65 9.50
N MET A 617 -8.50 18.70 8.72
CA MET A 617 -9.77 19.26 8.23
C MET A 617 -9.62 19.64 6.77
N GLY A 618 -10.68 19.54 6.02
CA GLY A 618 -10.64 19.90 4.62
C GLY A 618 -11.95 19.83 3.89
N ALA A 619 -11.85 20.19 2.61
CA ALA A 619 -12.91 20.07 1.63
C ALA A 619 -12.44 19.20 0.47
N GLU A 620 -13.25 18.22 0.10
CA GLU A 620 -13.08 17.38 -1.09
C GLU A 620 -14.20 17.73 -2.07
N ILE A 621 -13.83 18.13 -3.27
CA ILE A 621 -14.76 18.56 -4.32
C ILE A 621 -14.61 17.59 -5.49
N THR A 622 -15.72 17.15 -6.05
CA THR A 622 -15.76 16.32 -7.26
C THR A 622 -16.72 16.94 -8.26
N ALA A 623 -16.38 16.89 -9.54
CA ALA A 623 -17.29 17.29 -10.59
C ALA A 623 -17.00 16.48 -11.85
N ASP A 624 -18.05 16.11 -12.56
CA ASP A 624 -17.95 15.59 -13.93
C ASP A 624 -19.08 16.15 -14.78
N TRP A 625 -18.80 16.28 -16.08
CA TRP A 625 -19.71 16.83 -17.06
C TRP A 625 -19.52 16.15 -18.41
N SER A 626 -20.59 15.62 -18.94
CA SER A 626 -20.64 15.01 -20.28
C SER A 626 -21.38 15.90 -21.26
N PRO A 627 -20.72 16.99 -21.77
CA PRO A 627 -21.36 17.94 -22.70
C PRO A 627 -21.80 17.29 -24.00
N LEU A 628 -21.12 16.24 -24.40
CA LEU A 628 -21.34 15.49 -25.63
C LEU A 628 -21.29 14.00 -25.35
N SER A 629 -22.00 13.20 -26.15
CA SER A 629 -22.03 11.76 -25.97
C SER A 629 -20.66 11.05 -26.10
N TRP A 630 -19.66 11.74 -26.63
CA TRP A 630 -18.30 11.24 -26.84
C TRP A 630 -17.24 11.95 -26.01
N LEU A 631 -17.61 12.93 -25.15
CA LEU A 631 -16.68 13.67 -24.30
C LEU A 631 -17.22 13.79 -22.88
N THR A 632 -16.40 13.37 -21.91
CA THR A 632 -16.61 13.64 -20.48
C THR A 632 -15.39 14.37 -19.92
N VAL A 633 -15.62 15.47 -19.23
CA VAL A 633 -14.60 16.19 -18.47
C VAL A 633 -14.90 15.98 -16.98
N ALA A 634 -13.91 15.59 -16.22
CA ALA A 634 -14.07 15.33 -14.79
C ALA A 634 -12.89 15.91 -14.00
N GLY A 635 -13.10 16.14 -12.73
CA GLY A 635 -12.01 16.56 -11.85
C GLY A 635 -12.36 16.41 -10.38
N ASN A 636 -11.33 16.40 -9.57
CA ASN A 636 -11.48 16.49 -8.13
C ASN A 636 -10.39 17.35 -7.50
N ALA A 637 -10.71 17.90 -6.34
CA ALA A 637 -9.80 18.70 -5.54
C ALA A 637 -9.95 18.31 -4.07
N ALA A 638 -8.84 18.11 -3.39
CA ALA A 638 -8.78 18.03 -1.93
C ALA A 638 -7.94 19.20 -1.43
N VAL A 639 -8.56 20.04 -0.59
CA VAL A 639 -7.90 21.17 0.08
C VAL A 639 -7.99 20.94 1.57
N SER A 640 -6.85 20.90 2.26
CA SER A 640 -6.81 20.48 3.66
C SER A 640 -5.85 21.30 4.51
N GLN A 641 -6.12 21.30 5.81
CA GLN A 641 -5.24 21.78 6.85
C GLN A 641 -5.02 20.65 7.86
N ASN A 642 -3.75 20.28 8.07
CA ASN A 642 -3.36 19.14 8.91
C ASN A 642 -2.39 19.68 9.98
N ARG A 643 -2.78 19.70 11.26
CA ARG A 643 -2.04 20.41 12.32
C ARG A 643 -1.86 19.55 13.56
N ILE A 644 -0.70 19.73 14.18
CA ILE A 644 -0.42 19.34 15.56
C ILE A 644 -0.58 20.55 16.45
N LYS A 645 -1.05 20.37 17.67
CA LYS A 645 -1.13 21.37 18.74
C LYS A 645 -0.20 20.96 19.87
N ASP A 646 0.54 21.93 20.42
CA ASP A 646 1.39 21.72 21.60
C ASP A 646 2.42 20.60 21.36
N PHE A 647 3.24 20.73 20.31
CA PHE A 647 4.17 19.71 19.88
C PHE A 647 5.58 19.96 20.42
N THR A 648 6.17 18.94 21.05
CA THR A 648 7.58 18.94 21.41
C THR A 648 8.34 17.98 20.53
N GLU A 649 9.26 18.52 19.72
CA GLU A 649 10.18 17.75 18.89
C GLU A 649 11.43 17.39 19.68
N TYR A 650 11.89 16.15 19.55
CA TYR A 650 13.19 15.69 20.06
C TYR A 650 14.15 15.59 18.89
N VAL A 651 15.21 16.38 18.93
CA VAL A 651 16.23 16.44 17.87
C VAL A 651 17.54 15.96 18.45
N ASP A 652 18.21 15.04 17.75
CA ASP A 652 19.55 14.58 18.13
C ASP A 652 20.50 15.79 18.29
N ASP A 653 21.33 15.78 19.33
CA ASP A 653 22.36 16.78 19.57
C ASP A 653 23.68 16.06 19.88
N TRP A 654 24.57 16.02 18.90
CA TRP A 654 25.83 15.31 18.97
C TRP A 654 26.86 15.99 19.90
N GLY A 655 26.61 17.24 20.25
CA GLY A 655 27.49 18.00 21.19
C GLY A 655 26.97 18.07 22.61
N ALA A 656 25.71 17.70 22.88
CA ALA A 656 25.11 17.76 24.20
C ALA A 656 25.29 16.47 24.99
N ALA A 657 25.48 16.56 26.30
CA ALA A 657 25.57 15.41 27.20
C ALA A 657 24.24 14.60 27.26
N SER A 658 23.12 15.25 27.00
CA SER A 658 21.78 14.62 26.89
C SER A 658 21.59 13.84 25.61
N HIS A 659 22.47 14.01 24.60
CA HIS A 659 22.35 13.48 23.24
C HIS A 659 21.11 13.93 22.47
N TYR A 660 20.28 14.79 23.01
CA TYR A 660 19.13 15.38 22.34
C TYR A 660 18.81 16.77 22.85
N ARG A 661 18.10 17.53 22.02
CA ARG A 661 17.53 18.85 22.32
C ARG A 661 16.04 18.83 22.04
N THR A 662 15.26 19.53 22.88
CA THR A 662 13.81 19.68 22.70
C THR A 662 13.47 21.03 22.09
N ILE A 663 12.57 21.04 21.13
CA ILE A 663 12.02 22.26 20.53
C ILE A 663 10.49 22.19 20.66
N HIS A 664 9.92 23.27 21.21
CA HIS A 664 8.48 23.36 21.39
C HIS A 664 7.83 24.19 20.30
N TYR A 665 6.70 23.71 19.77
CA TYR A 665 5.86 24.37 18.79
C TYR A 665 4.42 24.44 19.30
N ASP A 666 3.87 25.64 19.46
CA ASP A 666 2.45 25.83 19.83
C ASP A 666 1.53 25.17 18.79
N LYS A 667 1.94 25.22 17.53
CA LYS A 667 1.23 24.65 16.40
C LYS A 667 2.16 24.37 15.24
N SER A 668 2.08 23.19 14.63
CA SER A 668 2.86 22.83 13.44
C SER A 668 2.03 22.00 12.44
N THR A 669 2.59 21.78 11.24
CA THR A 669 1.96 20.98 10.21
C THR A 669 2.36 19.50 10.35
N LEU A 670 1.40 18.59 10.25
CA LEU A 670 1.66 17.15 10.17
C LEU A 670 2.50 16.83 8.92
N ALA A 671 3.60 16.10 9.12
CA ALA A 671 4.45 15.62 8.04
C ALA A 671 3.66 14.80 7.00
N PHE A 672 4.15 14.77 5.76
CA PHE A 672 3.59 14.01 4.64
C PHE A 672 2.11 14.30 4.34
N SER A 673 1.66 15.52 4.63
CA SER A 673 0.27 15.93 4.48
C SER A 673 0.19 17.17 3.59
N PRO A 674 0.22 16.99 2.25
CA PRO A 674 0.09 18.11 1.32
C PRO A 674 -1.28 18.79 1.51
N SER A 675 -1.30 20.12 1.46
CA SER A 675 -2.53 20.90 1.67
C SER A 675 -3.47 20.91 0.47
N VAL A 676 -2.96 20.62 -0.74
CA VAL A 676 -3.75 20.60 -1.98
C VAL A 676 -3.35 19.41 -2.83
N ILE A 677 -4.34 18.62 -3.24
CA ILE A 677 -4.22 17.57 -4.27
C ILE A 677 -5.33 17.80 -5.30
N LEU A 678 -4.98 17.91 -6.57
CA LEU A 678 -5.92 18.11 -7.66
C LEU A 678 -5.77 17.01 -8.71
N ASN A 679 -6.88 16.55 -9.26
CA ASN A 679 -6.92 15.70 -10.45
C ASN A 679 -7.90 16.27 -11.48
N GLY A 680 -7.50 16.25 -12.73
CA GLY A 680 -8.32 16.64 -13.87
C GLY A 680 -8.29 15.57 -14.96
N PHE A 681 -9.44 15.26 -15.55
CA PHE A 681 -9.61 14.22 -16.58
C PHE A 681 -10.36 14.76 -17.78
N ALA A 682 -9.96 14.30 -18.97
CA ALA A 682 -10.74 14.46 -20.20
C ALA A 682 -10.84 13.09 -20.89
N ASN A 683 -12.04 12.55 -20.97
CA ASN A 683 -12.32 11.23 -21.52
C ASN A 683 -13.04 11.41 -22.86
N PHE A 684 -12.36 11.03 -23.92
CA PHE A 684 -12.91 11.00 -25.28
C PHE A 684 -13.20 9.56 -25.70
N HIS A 685 -14.36 9.28 -26.26
CA HIS A 685 -14.68 7.96 -26.82
C HIS A 685 -15.49 8.06 -28.11
N TYR A 686 -15.05 7.33 -29.15
CA TYR A 686 -15.75 7.31 -30.43
C TYR A 686 -15.49 6.01 -31.18
N ARG A 687 -16.53 5.26 -31.54
CA ARG A 687 -16.46 4.02 -32.36
C ARG A 687 -15.37 3.03 -31.95
N GLY A 688 -15.28 2.71 -30.66
CA GLY A 688 -14.28 1.78 -30.13
C GLY A 688 -12.91 2.41 -29.81
N PHE A 689 -12.67 3.64 -30.19
CA PHE A 689 -11.51 4.42 -29.76
C PHE A 689 -11.82 5.16 -28.44
N GLU A 690 -10.90 5.09 -27.50
CA GLU A 690 -10.95 5.86 -26.26
C GLU A 690 -9.61 6.58 -26.05
N ALA A 691 -9.65 7.82 -25.55
CA ALA A 691 -8.48 8.57 -25.11
C ALA A 691 -8.81 9.20 -23.75
N VAL A 692 -7.98 8.95 -22.77
CA VAL A 692 -8.12 9.46 -21.40
C VAL A 692 -6.90 10.30 -21.08
N TRP A 693 -7.08 11.60 -20.97
CA TRP A 693 -6.09 12.53 -20.43
C TRP A 693 -6.31 12.66 -18.94
N HIS A 694 -5.24 12.58 -18.16
CA HIS A 694 -5.23 12.81 -16.71
C HIS A 694 -4.13 13.81 -16.35
N THR A 695 -4.43 14.77 -15.50
CA THR A 695 -3.43 15.68 -14.91
C THR A 695 -3.60 15.69 -13.40
N ASN A 696 -2.50 15.52 -12.69
CA ASN A 696 -2.41 15.56 -11.24
C ASN A 696 -1.54 16.74 -10.79
N PHE A 697 -1.89 17.36 -9.65
CA PHE A 697 -1.08 18.35 -8.94
C PHE A 697 -1.08 18.03 -7.44
N VAL A 698 0.11 18.05 -6.84
CA VAL A 698 0.33 17.89 -5.39
C VAL A 698 1.13 19.08 -4.88
N SER A 699 0.64 19.74 -3.84
CA SER A 699 1.33 20.85 -3.19
C SER A 699 2.54 20.36 -2.39
N ARG A 700 3.36 21.32 -1.87
CA ARG A 700 4.50 21.03 -1.00
C ARG A 700 4.15 20.05 0.12
N GLN A 701 5.06 19.12 0.41
CA GLN A 701 4.99 18.19 1.53
C GLN A 701 6.15 18.42 2.49
N TYR A 702 5.86 18.68 3.76
CA TYR A 702 6.89 18.70 4.80
C TYR A 702 7.26 17.25 5.16
N LEU A 703 8.54 16.98 5.37
CA LEU A 703 9.05 15.65 5.68
C LEU A 703 9.12 15.37 7.19
N ASP A 704 9.15 16.42 8.02
CA ASP A 704 9.01 16.36 9.46
C ASP A 704 7.90 17.30 9.96
N ASN A 705 7.62 17.26 11.26
CA ASN A 705 6.56 18.06 11.87
C ASN A 705 7.00 19.48 12.29
N SER A 706 8.17 19.96 11.87
CA SER A 706 8.68 21.29 12.20
C SER A 706 8.15 22.41 11.29
N GLU A 707 7.45 22.07 10.20
CA GLU A 707 6.98 22.98 9.16
C GLU A 707 8.12 23.77 8.47
N ASN A 708 9.33 23.21 8.43
CA ASN A 708 10.48 23.85 7.80
C ASN A 708 10.47 23.59 6.28
N LYS A 709 10.52 24.67 5.49
CA LYS A 709 10.51 24.59 4.01
C LYS A 709 11.76 23.92 3.44
N GLN A 710 12.90 24.00 4.11
CA GLN A 710 14.14 23.34 3.68
C GLN A 710 14.02 21.82 3.82
N ARG A 711 13.29 21.32 4.82
CA ARG A 711 13.01 19.91 5.05
C ARG A 711 11.64 19.51 4.46
N SER A 712 11.48 19.76 3.17
CA SER A 712 10.22 19.50 2.46
C SER A 712 10.45 19.15 0.99
N LEU A 713 9.49 18.47 0.39
CA LEU A 713 9.44 18.24 -1.05
C LEU A 713 8.69 19.39 -1.74
N PRO A 714 9.19 19.92 -2.87
CA PRO A 714 8.49 20.91 -3.68
C PRO A 714 7.13 20.37 -4.20
N CYS A 715 6.26 21.29 -4.63
CA CYS A 715 5.06 20.87 -5.37
C CYS A 715 5.45 20.27 -6.72
N PHE A 716 4.61 19.37 -7.20
CA PHE A 716 4.77 18.79 -8.53
C PHE A 716 3.42 18.66 -9.25
N SER A 717 3.49 18.55 -10.58
CA SER A 717 2.37 18.22 -11.43
C SER A 717 2.85 17.28 -12.53
N GLN A 718 2.05 16.29 -12.85
CA GLN A 718 2.27 15.38 -13.98
C GLN A 718 1.01 15.22 -14.81
N SER A 719 1.17 14.76 -16.07
CA SER A 719 0.05 14.43 -16.96
C SER A 719 0.30 13.09 -17.64
N ASP A 720 -0.76 12.29 -17.71
CA ASP A 720 -0.78 10.98 -18.35
C ASP A 720 -1.78 10.97 -19.50
N LEU A 721 -1.51 10.18 -20.54
CA LEU A 721 -2.44 9.95 -21.65
C LEU A 721 -2.56 8.45 -21.92
N ASN A 722 -3.78 7.93 -21.83
CA ASN A 722 -4.09 6.54 -22.13
C ASN A 722 -4.96 6.49 -23.39
N LEU A 723 -4.53 5.72 -24.37
CA LEU A 723 -5.25 5.48 -25.61
C LEU A 723 -5.66 4.02 -25.69
N SER A 724 -6.85 3.74 -26.18
CA SER A 724 -7.27 2.37 -26.50
C SER A 724 -8.15 2.30 -27.74
N TYR A 725 -8.07 1.17 -28.45
CA TYR A 725 -8.92 0.88 -29.58
C TYR A 725 -9.42 -0.55 -29.51
N THR A 726 -10.73 -0.72 -29.45
CA THR A 726 -11.42 -2.02 -29.47
C THR A 726 -11.86 -2.36 -30.87
N LEU A 727 -11.29 -3.43 -31.42
CA LEU A 727 -11.64 -3.99 -32.74
C LEU A 727 -12.53 -5.21 -32.55
N PRO A 728 -13.84 -5.11 -32.84
CA PRO A 728 -14.73 -6.28 -32.77
C PRO A 728 -14.42 -7.28 -33.88
N MET A 729 -14.39 -8.57 -33.52
CA MET A 729 -14.10 -9.68 -34.42
C MET A 729 -15.31 -10.58 -34.58
N LYS A 730 -15.41 -11.32 -35.71
CA LYS A 730 -16.67 -12.03 -36.05
C LYS A 730 -16.59 -13.54 -36.01
N LYS A 731 -15.42 -14.19 -35.89
CA LYS A 731 -15.32 -15.66 -36.14
C LYS A 731 -14.65 -16.43 -34.99
N VAL A 732 -13.39 -16.17 -34.67
CA VAL A 732 -12.61 -16.98 -33.71
C VAL A 732 -12.57 -16.33 -32.34
N MET A 733 -12.55 -15.02 -32.28
CA MET A 733 -12.52 -14.24 -31.04
C MET A 733 -13.60 -13.15 -31.07
N LYS A 734 -13.98 -12.65 -29.91
CA LYS A 734 -14.97 -11.57 -29.78
C LYS A 734 -14.39 -10.22 -30.19
N GLU A 735 -13.22 -9.92 -29.68
CA GLU A 735 -12.56 -8.61 -29.91
C GLU A 735 -11.06 -8.67 -29.64
N VAL A 736 -10.36 -7.74 -30.26
CA VAL A 736 -8.96 -7.40 -29.94
C VAL A 736 -8.94 -5.96 -29.43
N VAL A 737 -8.29 -5.75 -28.29
CA VAL A 737 -8.10 -4.40 -27.74
C VAL A 737 -6.62 -4.05 -27.81
N PHE A 738 -6.32 -2.92 -28.43
CA PHE A 738 -5.01 -2.30 -28.44
C PHE A 738 -5.00 -1.16 -27.44
N GLY A 739 -3.95 -1.03 -26.65
CA GLY A 739 -3.79 0.06 -25.69
C GLY A 739 -2.39 0.66 -25.75
N LEU A 740 -2.29 1.94 -25.40
CA LEU A 740 -1.05 2.66 -25.22
C LEU A 740 -1.20 3.60 -24.02
N SER A 741 -0.39 3.37 -22.99
CA SER A 741 -0.32 4.24 -21.83
C SER A 741 0.97 5.05 -21.88
N MET A 742 0.86 6.36 -21.73
CA MET A 742 1.98 7.32 -21.66
C MET A 742 1.85 8.05 -20.33
N ASN A 743 2.85 7.87 -19.46
CA ASN A 743 2.85 8.48 -18.13
C ASN A 743 3.88 9.60 -18.09
N ASN A 744 3.61 10.63 -17.30
CA ASN A 744 4.45 11.82 -17.15
C ASN A 744 4.86 12.41 -18.50
N LEU A 745 3.84 12.74 -19.30
CA LEU A 745 3.96 13.15 -20.72
C LEU A 745 4.92 14.34 -20.93
N PHE A 746 5.10 15.18 -19.93
CA PHE A 746 5.97 16.36 -19.96
C PHE A 746 7.34 16.13 -19.33
N ASP A 747 7.71 14.89 -19.07
CA ASP A 747 9.04 14.48 -18.57
C ASP A 747 9.48 15.27 -17.31
N ARG A 748 8.60 15.39 -16.32
CA ARG A 748 8.88 16.10 -15.08
C ARG A 748 9.72 15.24 -14.14
N HIS A 749 10.80 15.80 -13.61
CA HIS A 749 11.68 15.16 -12.62
C HIS A 749 11.31 15.64 -11.22
N TYR A 750 10.73 14.72 -10.41
CA TYR A 750 10.23 15.03 -9.07
C TYR A 750 10.32 13.83 -8.14
N ALA A 751 10.36 14.09 -6.84
CA ALA A 751 10.19 13.09 -5.80
C ALA A 751 8.76 13.17 -5.24
N ALA A 752 8.06 12.04 -5.20
CA ALA A 752 6.70 11.97 -4.69
C ALA A 752 6.66 11.73 -3.17
N SER A 753 7.76 11.21 -2.59
CA SER A 753 7.97 10.99 -1.17
C SER A 753 9.45 11.16 -0.82
N GLY A 754 9.78 11.00 0.45
CA GLY A 754 11.15 11.08 0.95
C GLY A 754 11.19 10.86 2.45
N TRP A 755 12.37 11.00 3.03
CA TRP A 755 12.58 11.01 4.46
C TRP A 755 13.56 12.14 4.83
N VAL A 756 13.62 12.51 6.10
CA VAL A 756 14.57 13.50 6.62
C VAL A 756 15.15 13.03 7.95
N TYR A 757 16.44 13.16 8.09
CA TYR A 757 17.16 13.12 9.36
C TYR A 757 17.66 14.52 9.69
N SER A 758 17.62 14.93 10.97
CA SER A 758 18.20 16.20 11.39
C SER A 758 18.80 16.10 12.78
N ALA A 759 19.88 16.85 13.00
CA ALA A 759 20.61 16.87 14.26
C ALA A 759 21.30 18.22 14.48
N TYR A 760 21.63 18.54 15.73
CA TYR A 760 22.59 19.57 16.06
C TYR A 760 23.99 18.96 16.12
N GLN A 761 24.94 19.53 15.40
CA GLN A 761 26.32 19.02 15.34
C GLN A 761 27.19 19.50 16.51
N LYS A 762 26.87 20.65 17.08
CA LYS A 762 27.64 21.26 18.17
C LYS A 762 26.73 21.67 19.32
N ALA A 763 27.18 21.45 20.56
CA ALA A 763 26.55 22.05 21.71
C ALA A 763 26.86 23.57 21.67
N THR A 764 25.89 24.36 21.28
CA THR A 764 25.99 25.83 21.31
C THR A 764 24.87 26.37 22.16
N ASP A 765 25.18 27.41 22.93
CA ASP A 765 24.19 28.18 23.70
C ASP A 765 23.43 29.18 22.81
N LYS A 766 23.67 29.17 21.51
CA LYS A 766 23.05 30.06 20.53
C LYS A 766 21.91 29.37 19.81
N ASP A 767 20.72 29.96 19.91
CA ASP A 767 19.51 29.53 19.17
C ASP A 767 19.63 29.66 17.64
N ASP A 768 20.70 30.26 17.13
CA ASP A 768 20.89 30.64 15.72
C ASP A 768 21.74 29.66 14.93
N ASP A 769 22.34 28.62 15.53
CA ASP A 769 23.12 27.66 14.77
C ASP A 769 22.22 26.82 13.87
N PRO A 770 22.54 26.72 12.56
CA PRO A 770 21.73 25.97 11.63
C PRO A 770 21.74 24.48 12.00
N ARG A 771 20.54 23.90 12.07
CA ARG A 771 20.37 22.45 12.25
C ARG A 771 20.94 21.73 11.02
N TYR A 772 21.84 20.76 11.24
CA TYR A 772 22.20 19.82 10.21
C TYR A 772 20.98 18.99 9.80
N TYR A 773 20.80 18.71 8.52
CA TYR A 773 19.77 17.80 8.02
C TYR A 773 20.19 17.09 6.73
N GLN A 774 19.65 15.90 6.52
CA GLN A 774 19.75 15.14 5.29
C GLN A 774 18.34 14.78 4.81
N ILE A 775 18.12 14.86 3.49
CA ILE A 775 16.87 14.42 2.85
C ILE A 775 17.21 13.27 1.92
N GLY A 776 16.48 12.16 2.04
CA GLY A 776 16.45 11.10 1.05
C GLY A 776 15.22 11.23 0.16
N PHE A 777 15.43 11.32 -1.15
CA PHE A 777 14.37 11.51 -2.14
C PHE A 777 13.90 10.17 -2.71
N VAL A 778 12.59 9.94 -2.78
CA VAL A 778 11.96 8.81 -3.49
C VAL A 778 11.41 9.34 -4.82
N PRO A 779 12.16 9.15 -5.93
CA PRO A 779 11.84 9.75 -7.21
C PRO A 779 10.78 8.94 -7.98
N MET A 780 10.05 9.64 -8.84
CA MET A 780 9.25 9.04 -9.90
C MET A 780 9.94 9.25 -11.25
N ALA A 781 9.78 8.27 -12.14
CA ALA A 781 10.36 8.31 -13.48
C ALA A 781 9.86 9.51 -14.29
N GLY A 782 10.68 10.01 -15.19
CA GLY A 782 10.29 10.92 -16.25
C GLY A 782 9.28 10.27 -17.20
N PHE A 783 9.29 10.65 -18.48
CA PHE A 783 8.39 10.07 -19.46
C PHE A 783 8.53 8.56 -19.60
N THR A 784 7.42 7.83 -19.47
CA THR A 784 7.35 6.39 -19.72
C THR A 784 6.15 6.04 -20.60
N MET A 785 6.28 4.95 -21.38
CA MET A 785 5.17 4.44 -22.18
C MET A 785 5.09 2.91 -22.15
N MET A 786 3.87 2.38 -22.33
CA MET A 786 3.59 0.95 -22.37
C MET A 786 2.48 0.63 -23.37
N GLY A 787 2.79 -0.20 -24.36
CA GLY A 787 1.81 -0.74 -25.31
C GLY A 787 1.23 -2.04 -24.80
N ASN A 788 -0.06 -2.31 -25.04
CA ASN A 788 -0.70 -3.58 -24.69
C ASN A 788 -1.64 -4.10 -25.79
N ILE A 789 -1.79 -5.42 -25.79
CA ILE A 789 -2.77 -6.13 -26.65
C ILE A 789 -3.56 -7.09 -25.75
N THR A 790 -4.88 -7.08 -25.90
CA THR A 790 -5.78 -8.02 -25.26
C THR A 790 -6.61 -8.76 -26.28
N LEU A 791 -6.60 -10.07 -26.21
CA LEU A 791 -7.42 -10.98 -27.05
C LEU A 791 -8.56 -11.53 -26.18
N ARG A 792 -9.80 -11.39 -26.63
CA ARG A 792 -11.00 -11.90 -25.95
C ARG A 792 -11.74 -12.91 -26.82
N PHE A 793 -12.00 -14.09 -26.25
CA PHE A 793 -12.66 -15.21 -26.91
C PHE A 793 -14.05 -15.49 -26.34
#